data_aef020baa5087d1787eec72420f48695
#
_entry.id   aef020baa5087d1787eec72420f48695
#
_cell.length_a   1.000
_cell.length_b   1.000
_cell.length_c   1.000
_cell.angle_alpha   90.00
_cell.angle_beta   90.00
_cell.angle_gamma   90.00
#
_symmetry.space_group_name_H-M   'P 1'
#
loop_
_entity.id
_entity.type
_entity.pdbx_description
1 polymer ?
#
loop_
_entity_poly.entity_id
_entity_poly.type
_entity_poly.pdbx_seq_one_letter_code
_entity_poly.pdbx_strand_id
1 'polypeptide(L)'
;MPILVEAGWGGLVQYPWSITWTDITDRVDMVQGVAITRGASDERSETQPGSATLTLDNADGALTPGNPNSPYYPYVRKNSPIRVSMAVMPTRTGAAPWPLSQMGDTFDSTSGLWASFTGGAMVTGGRARIPLTPGVTSTMVSARQWKLPGASVCARLTTVPTSNGSSVSRSNFFVESTTAGTRLGWQHNVSTGKLRAVNLVGDVDGAPTDLDFSAIDHRWMRIRETSGLVYWETSPDGWDWTVRRTLATPAWVTSQSLVVSLNATRTGGTGDYAEWDLLGAQVRPRFYGMVNEWPVEWEGLYSKVTISATDLFKRLNRLPELRSMLGMEVLTSDTLTGLYSFLAAYYPLSEDAGSTSAGSVAGGSAGALAVTQVGAGGTLEFGTDGVPETGETAVTFTPASSAAGKYLVADLGPQTASDTTTWMPMLEVWFKTSTVSRAICGLYEQGLDHELAFVLNASGVLQIEHTESGEPRVITATSTGNLANDTWHHLVYDGSLLRIYVDGVAVGGSLAVTSSQNLRYLHVGGYRGARLFTGQIAHVALHVAQGPAGTVYAANYGASTGYSGESADSRVERLARYAGLSSVTILGSTHDQVASQGPAGSGVVARLREVEATESGRLYAERDYFGLAYQSRDVRYNPDPVDEVFTISYADLEPGLQLADDDQKLVNEVEASRPGGATQTVTAPSSVLAFGSYPQQLNVLKTTDLKVADAAYWLVSRYANPDPEIREVPVEAATMASYLDILDADISSYFTVFDLPSQALASSARVTVEGYTETIKEQSHEIQFRTSTSARDSVWILGDTVYGVLGSTTRLAY
;
A
#
# COMPACT_ATOMS: atom_id res chain seq x y z
N MET A 1 -29.60 8.52 1.78
CA MET A 1 -28.72 7.78 0.83
C MET A 1 -27.98 6.68 1.57
N PRO A 2 -27.91 5.46 1.05
CA PRO A 2 -27.24 4.38 1.76
C PRO A 2 -25.73 4.57 1.74
N ILE A 3 -25.22 4.93 2.88
CA ILE A 3 -23.80 5.00 3.21
C ILE A 3 -23.42 3.74 3.99
N LEU A 4 -22.18 3.35 3.93
CA LEU A 4 -21.59 2.32 4.79
C LEU A 4 -20.43 2.94 5.55
N VAL A 5 -20.51 2.91 6.87
CA VAL A 5 -19.43 3.29 7.77
C VAL A 5 -19.05 2.07 8.60
N GLU A 6 -17.81 1.66 8.50
CA GLU A 6 -17.33 0.45 9.17
C GLU A 6 -16.05 0.73 9.95
N ALA A 7 -15.98 0.21 11.17
CA ALA A 7 -14.81 0.30 12.04
C ALA A 7 -14.13 -1.07 12.20
N GLY A 8 -12.81 -1.09 12.14
CA GLY A 8 -11.98 -2.29 12.28
C GLY A 8 -11.48 -2.48 13.72
N TRP A 9 -12.31 -3.08 14.58
CA TRP A 9 -11.97 -3.25 15.98
C TRP A 9 -10.83 -4.25 16.21
N GLY A 10 -9.76 -3.81 16.88
CA GLY A 10 -8.60 -4.66 17.18
C GLY A 10 -7.70 -4.98 16.00
N GLY A 11 -8.08 -4.62 14.79
CA GLY A 11 -7.30 -4.83 13.59
C GLY A 11 -6.06 -3.94 13.54
N LEU A 12 -5.04 -4.42 12.84
CA LEU A 12 -3.80 -3.71 12.59
C LEU A 12 -3.75 -3.33 11.11
N VAL A 13 -3.64 -2.03 10.82
CA VAL A 13 -3.66 -1.52 9.43
C VAL A 13 -2.53 -2.07 8.56
N GLN A 14 -1.38 -2.42 9.16
CA GLN A 14 -0.28 -3.08 8.46
C GLN A 14 -0.57 -4.55 8.12
N TYR A 15 -1.61 -5.13 8.69
CA TYR A 15 -2.07 -6.49 8.43
C TYR A 15 -3.56 -6.47 8.10
N PRO A 16 -3.95 -6.04 6.88
CA PRO A 16 -5.36 -5.87 6.49
C PRO A 16 -6.22 -7.11 6.74
N TRP A 17 -5.64 -8.29 6.60
CA TRP A 17 -6.31 -9.57 6.90
C TRP A 17 -6.65 -9.79 8.37
N SER A 18 -6.06 -9.00 9.30
CA SER A 18 -6.39 -9.05 10.72
C SER A 18 -7.61 -8.21 11.10
N ILE A 19 -8.13 -7.40 10.15
CA ILE A 19 -9.20 -6.45 10.41
C ILE A 19 -10.55 -7.12 10.24
N THR A 20 -11.30 -7.21 11.32
CA THR A 20 -12.72 -7.56 11.27
C THR A 20 -13.56 -6.28 11.24
N TRP A 21 -14.14 -6.01 10.08
CA TRP A 21 -14.96 -4.82 9.88
C TRP A 21 -16.34 -4.96 10.50
N THR A 22 -16.67 -4.03 11.38
CA THR A 22 -17.98 -3.92 12.02
C THR A 22 -18.73 -2.73 11.45
N ASP A 23 -19.94 -2.97 10.99
CA ASP A 23 -20.84 -1.93 10.52
C ASP A 23 -21.30 -1.07 11.71
N ILE A 24 -21.06 0.22 11.63
CA ILE A 24 -21.48 1.23 12.60
C ILE A 24 -22.33 2.33 11.94
N THR A 25 -22.84 2.06 10.75
CA THR A 25 -23.62 3.01 9.93
C THR A 25 -24.83 3.55 10.69
N ASP A 26 -25.54 2.69 11.43
CA ASP A 26 -26.73 3.06 12.21
C ASP A 26 -26.45 4.10 13.31
N ARG A 27 -25.18 4.33 13.64
CA ARG A 27 -24.72 5.34 14.62
C ARG A 27 -24.42 6.70 14.02
N VAL A 28 -24.32 6.80 12.69
CA VAL A 28 -23.93 8.05 12.02
C VAL A 28 -25.05 9.08 12.09
N ASP A 29 -24.73 10.27 12.58
CA ASP A 29 -25.65 11.42 12.55
C ASP A 29 -25.69 11.99 11.13
N MET A 30 -26.59 11.49 10.30
CA MET A 30 -26.74 11.88 8.89
C MET A 30 -27.30 13.31 8.71
N VAL A 31 -27.77 13.95 9.77
CA VAL A 31 -28.16 15.38 9.74
C VAL A 31 -26.89 16.24 9.65
N GLN A 32 -25.89 15.92 10.45
CA GLN A 32 -24.55 16.55 10.34
C GLN A 32 -23.80 16.03 9.12
N GLY A 33 -23.96 14.75 8.79
CA GLY A 33 -23.37 14.09 7.65
C GLY A 33 -21.92 13.66 7.87
N VAL A 34 -21.32 13.20 6.77
CA VAL A 34 -19.90 12.84 6.69
C VAL A 34 -19.21 13.81 5.76
N ALA A 35 -18.16 14.47 6.26
CA ALA A 35 -17.32 15.34 5.46
C ALA A 35 -15.99 14.66 5.15
N ILE A 36 -15.59 14.63 3.89
CA ILE A 36 -14.34 14.04 3.41
C ILE A 36 -13.58 15.11 2.62
N THR A 37 -12.26 15.18 2.83
CA THR A 37 -11.37 16.01 2.03
C THR A 37 -10.24 15.15 1.51
N ARG A 38 -9.92 15.29 0.21
CA ARG A 38 -8.92 14.48 -0.46
C ARG A 38 -8.21 15.28 -1.56
N GLY A 39 -6.94 14.96 -1.80
CA GLY A 39 -6.16 15.50 -2.91
C GLY A 39 -5.46 16.82 -2.60
N ALA A 40 -5.12 17.55 -3.64
CA ALA A 40 -4.43 18.83 -3.59
C ALA A 40 -5.42 20.00 -3.73
N SER A 41 -4.99 21.21 -3.37
CA SER A 41 -5.76 22.44 -3.60
C SER A 41 -5.74 22.87 -5.05
N ASP A 42 -4.64 22.58 -5.74
CA ASP A 42 -4.41 22.96 -7.13
C ASP A 42 -3.35 22.04 -7.75
N GLU A 43 -3.07 22.23 -9.02
CA GLU A 43 -2.13 21.44 -9.80
C GLU A 43 -0.68 21.48 -9.29
N ARG A 44 -0.25 22.62 -8.73
CA ARG A 44 1.13 22.81 -8.26
C ARG A 44 1.34 22.39 -6.80
N SER A 45 0.25 22.25 -6.06
CA SER A 45 0.29 21.86 -4.66
C SER A 45 0.48 20.36 -4.51
N GLU A 46 1.19 19.96 -3.47
CA GLU A 46 1.28 18.55 -3.06
C GLU A 46 -0.07 18.04 -2.56
N THR A 47 -0.35 16.78 -2.84
CA THR A 47 -1.50 16.09 -2.27
C THR A 47 -1.42 16.06 -0.75
N GLN A 48 -2.42 16.59 -0.09
CA GLN A 48 -2.52 16.62 1.37
C GLN A 48 -3.06 15.29 1.90
N PRO A 49 -2.78 14.94 3.17
CA PRO A 49 -3.41 13.80 3.82
C PRO A 49 -4.93 13.90 3.73
N GLY A 50 -5.58 12.85 3.22
CA GLY A 50 -7.03 12.77 3.18
C GLY A 50 -7.61 12.68 4.59
N SER A 51 -8.78 13.29 4.79
CA SER A 51 -9.45 13.30 6.09
C SER A 51 -10.95 13.02 5.96
N ALA A 52 -11.52 12.41 6.99
CA ALA A 52 -12.95 12.25 7.15
C ALA A 52 -13.38 12.70 8.56
N THR A 53 -14.52 13.40 8.64
CA THR A 53 -15.12 13.81 9.91
C THR A 53 -16.57 13.39 9.92
N LEU A 54 -17.00 12.76 11.02
CA LEU A 54 -18.37 12.32 11.21
C LEU A 54 -18.74 12.25 12.69
N THR A 55 -20.01 12.47 12.99
CA THR A 55 -20.56 12.38 14.34
C THR A 55 -21.34 11.07 14.50
N LEU A 56 -21.11 10.38 15.61
CA LEU A 56 -21.69 9.08 15.93
C LEU A 56 -22.52 9.15 17.21
N ASP A 57 -23.67 8.50 17.21
CA ASP A 57 -24.45 8.27 18.42
C ASP A 57 -23.72 7.33 19.38
N ASN A 58 -23.62 7.74 20.63
CA ASN A 58 -23.00 6.98 21.71
C ASN A 58 -23.88 6.91 22.97
N ALA A 59 -25.22 6.98 22.79
CA ALA A 59 -26.15 6.99 23.91
C ALA A 59 -26.03 5.74 24.81
N ASP A 60 -25.62 4.60 24.25
CA ASP A 60 -25.35 3.35 24.96
C ASP A 60 -23.91 3.26 25.54
N GLY A 61 -23.08 4.24 25.31
CA GLY A 61 -21.67 4.25 25.74
C GLY A 61 -20.77 3.26 25.01
N ALA A 62 -21.22 2.64 23.90
CA ALA A 62 -20.45 1.63 23.17
C ALA A 62 -19.16 2.18 22.55
N LEU A 63 -19.14 3.46 22.17
CA LEU A 63 -17.99 4.13 21.58
C LEU A 63 -17.14 4.92 22.59
N THR A 64 -17.37 4.73 23.89
CA THR A 64 -16.59 5.39 24.96
C THR A 64 -15.27 4.64 25.18
N PRO A 65 -14.10 5.29 24.97
CA PRO A 65 -12.81 4.66 25.22
C PRO A 65 -12.68 4.12 26.66
N GLY A 66 -12.22 2.88 26.78
CA GLY A 66 -12.01 2.23 28.08
C GLY A 66 -13.28 1.76 28.79
N ASN A 67 -14.46 1.90 28.20
CA ASN A 67 -15.71 1.41 28.80
C ASN A 67 -15.75 -0.14 28.76
N PRO A 68 -15.66 -0.85 29.91
CA PRO A 68 -15.66 -2.31 29.93
C PRO A 68 -16.99 -2.95 29.53
N ASN A 69 -18.08 -2.17 29.53
CA ASN A 69 -19.40 -2.64 29.09
C ASN A 69 -19.62 -2.48 27.58
N SER A 70 -18.70 -1.84 26.87
CA SER A 70 -18.78 -1.70 25.43
C SER A 70 -18.61 -3.07 24.75
N PRO A 71 -19.44 -3.40 23.74
CA PRO A 71 -19.25 -4.60 22.91
C PRO A 71 -17.93 -4.57 22.12
N TYR A 72 -17.32 -3.39 22.01
CA TYR A 72 -16.06 -3.17 21.29
C TYR A 72 -14.83 -3.07 22.22
N TYR A 73 -15.01 -3.23 23.53
CA TYR A 73 -13.91 -3.20 24.50
C TYR A 73 -12.88 -4.30 24.21
N PRO A 74 -11.56 -4.04 24.26
CA PRO A 74 -10.87 -2.79 24.59
C PRO A 74 -10.46 -1.95 23.37
N TYR A 75 -11.13 -2.09 22.23
CA TYR A 75 -10.68 -1.65 20.90
C TYR A 75 -11.16 -0.26 20.47
N VAL A 76 -12.01 0.40 21.24
CA VAL A 76 -12.34 1.83 21.03
C VAL A 76 -11.13 2.66 21.45
N ARG A 77 -10.25 2.93 20.49
CA ARG A 77 -8.96 3.58 20.73
C ARG A 77 -8.46 4.36 19.51
N LYS A 78 -7.44 5.20 19.72
CA LYS A 78 -6.74 5.89 18.63
C LYS A 78 -6.19 4.88 17.61
N ASN A 79 -6.16 5.31 16.34
CA ASN A 79 -5.72 4.51 15.20
C ASN A 79 -6.58 3.27 14.90
N SER A 80 -7.80 3.18 15.39
CA SER A 80 -8.75 2.18 14.90
C SER A 80 -9.02 2.42 13.42
N PRO A 81 -8.91 1.40 12.56
CA PRO A 81 -9.26 1.52 11.15
C PRO A 81 -10.71 1.94 10.97
N ILE A 82 -10.96 2.79 9.99
CA ILE A 82 -12.31 3.20 9.59
C ILE A 82 -12.37 3.33 8.08
N ARG A 83 -13.49 2.94 7.49
CA ARG A 83 -13.77 3.17 6.08
C ARG A 83 -15.18 3.68 5.86
N VAL A 84 -15.34 4.51 4.84
CA VAL A 84 -16.61 5.09 4.40
C VAL A 84 -16.81 4.74 2.95
N SER A 85 -17.98 4.20 2.62
CA SER A 85 -18.36 3.85 1.25
C SER A 85 -19.80 4.27 0.96
N MET A 86 -20.09 4.55 -0.31
CA MET A 86 -21.46 4.70 -0.78
C MET A 86 -21.97 3.37 -1.30
N ALA A 87 -23.19 2.99 -0.93
CA ALA A 87 -23.86 1.81 -1.47
C ALA A 87 -25.00 2.27 -2.41
N VAL A 88 -24.64 2.60 -3.63
CA VAL A 88 -25.56 3.19 -4.60
C VAL A 88 -26.59 2.15 -5.06
N MET A 89 -27.85 2.45 -4.86
CA MET A 89 -28.94 1.56 -5.28
C MET A 89 -29.29 1.79 -6.76
N PRO A 90 -29.42 0.73 -7.55
CA PRO A 90 -29.75 0.86 -8.96
C PRO A 90 -31.18 1.34 -9.16
N THR A 91 -31.39 2.15 -10.18
CA THR A 91 -32.70 2.64 -10.60
C THR A 91 -33.22 1.81 -11.77
N ARG A 92 -34.50 1.42 -11.72
CA ARG A 92 -35.14 0.72 -12.81
C ARG A 92 -35.57 1.66 -13.94
N THR A 93 -35.19 1.32 -15.15
CA THR A 93 -35.54 2.05 -16.37
C THR A 93 -36.10 1.14 -17.43
N GLY A 94 -36.99 1.64 -18.27
CA GLY A 94 -37.59 0.84 -19.36
C GLY A 94 -38.72 -0.12 -18.90
N ALA A 95 -39.00 -1.12 -19.71
CA ALA A 95 -40.04 -2.13 -19.48
C ALA A 95 -39.48 -3.49 -19.06
N ALA A 96 -40.23 -4.21 -18.26
CA ALA A 96 -39.89 -5.61 -17.88
C ALA A 96 -39.84 -6.54 -19.11
N PRO A 97 -38.94 -7.58 -19.12
CA PRO A 97 -38.10 -7.98 -18.00
C PRO A 97 -36.85 -7.09 -17.90
N TRP A 98 -36.57 -6.61 -16.68
CA TRP A 98 -35.43 -5.76 -16.42
C TRP A 98 -34.12 -6.57 -16.20
N PRO A 99 -32.95 -5.99 -16.52
CA PRO A 99 -31.67 -6.56 -16.09
C PRO A 99 -31.62 -6.69 -14.57
N LEU A 100 -30.99 -7.75 -14.05
CA LEU A 100 -30.80 -7.92 -12.61
C LEU A 100 -29.92 -6.83 -12.00
N SER A 101 -29.06 -6.18 -12.79
CA SER A 101 -28.29 -5.00 -12.37
C SER A 101 -29.16 -3.77 -12.04
N GLN A 102 -30.45 -3.78 -12.36
CA GLN A 102 -31.43 -2.76 -11.98
C GLN A 102 -32.29 -3.19 -10.76
N MET A 103 -31.99 -4.34 -10.16
CA MET A 103 -32.68 -4.79 -8.95
C MET A 103 -31.95 -4.26 -7.72
N GLY A 104 -32.61 -3.42 -6.94
CA GLY A 104 -32.07 -2.87 -5.71
C GLY A 104 -33.10 -2.81 -4.59
N ASP A 105 -32.69 -3.16 -3.37
CA ASP A 105 -33.49 -3.03 -2.15
C ASP A 105 -32.60 -2.84 -0.93
N THR A 106 -32.85 -1.78 -0.17
CA THR A 106 -32.22 -1.48 1.13
C THR A 106 -32.96 -2.13 2.30
N PHE A 107 -34.13 -2.72 2.03
CA PHE A 107 -35.03 -3.30 3.04
C PHE A 107 -35.48 -2.36 4.16
N ASP A 108 -35.44 -1.04 3.94
CA ASP A 108 -35.97 -0.06 4.90
C ASP A 108 -37.49 -0.19 5.06
N SER A 109 -38.14 -0.67 4.01
CA SER A 109 -39.58 -1.00 4.02
C SER A 109 -39.88 -2.15 3.03
N THR A 110 -41.02 -2.79 3.16
CA THR A 110 -41.43 -3.79 2.19
C THR A 110 -41.73 -3.14 0.83
N SER A 111 -40.83 -3.39 -0.13
CA SER A 111 -40.95 -2.84 -1.49
C SER A 111 -41.82 -3.73 -2.40
N GLY A 112 -42.37 -3.15 -3.47
CA GLY A 112 -43.15 -3.89 -4.50
C GLY A 112 -42.28 -4.82 -5.38
N LEU A 113 -41.00 -5.01 -5.09
CA LEU A 113 -40.12 -5.97 -5.74
C LEU A 113 -40.44 -7.42 -5.39
N TRP A 114 -41.02 -7.66 -4.22
CA TRP A 114 -41.24 -8.98 -3.64
C TRP A 114 -42.67 -9.43 -3.82
N ALA A 115 -42.85 -10.56 -4.46
CA ALA A 115 -44.14 -11.13 -4.77
C ALA A 115 -44.62 -12.12 -3.70
N SER A 116 -43.72 -12.70 -2.90
CA SER A 116 -44.08 -13.75 -1.93
C SER A 116 -43.15 -13.75 -0.72
N PHE A 117 -43.76 -13.91 0.46
CA PHE A 117 -43.14 -14.17 1.75
C PHE A 117 -43.74 -15.42 2.38
N THR A 118 -42.93 -16.40 2.76
CA THR A 118 -43.42 -17.62 3.43
C THR A 118 -42.52 -17.96 4.63
N GLY A 119 -43.01 -18.86 5.51
CA GLY A 119 -42.22 -19.37 6.63
C GLY A 119 -41.78 -18.31 7.65
N GLY A 120 -42.46 -17.15 7.70
CA GLY A 120 -42.13 -16.04 8.59
C GLY A 120 -41.05 -15.11 8.06
N ALA A 121 -40.66 -15.24 6.80
CA ALA A 121 -39.75 -14.27 6.16
C ALA A 121 -40.39 -12.87 6.16
N MET A 122 -39.62 -11.82 6.46
CA MET A 122 -40.11 -10.45 6.59
C MET A 122 -39.02 -9.43 6.37
N VAL A 123 -39.42 -8.19 6.12
CA VAL A 123 -38.55 -7.02 6.20
C VAL A 123 -38.70 -6.42 7.60
N THR A 124 -37.63 -6.28 8.33
CA THR A 124 -37.60 -5.72 9.70
C THR A 124 -36.25 -5.16 10.07
N GLY A 125 -36.22 -3.99 10.70
CA GLY A 125 -34.99 -3.33 11.13
C GLY A 125 -34.04 -3.01 9.97
N GLY A 126 -34.60 -2.59 8.82
CA GLY A 126 -33.80 -2.28 7.63
C GLY A 126 -33.14 -3.53 6.98
N ARG A 127 -33.69 -4.74 7.17
CA ARG A 127 -33.10 -5.99 6.66
C ARG A 127 -34.15 -6.99 6.24
N ALA A 128 -33.82 -7.86 5.27
CA ALA A 128 -34.57 -9.04 4.94
C ALA A 128 -34.23 -10.15 5.93
N ARG A 129 -35.12 -10.44 6.88
CA ARG A 129 -34.97 -11.52 7.85
C ARG A 129 -35.61 -12.78 7.34
N ILE A 130 -34.83 -13.85 7.20
CA ILE A 130 -35.23 -15.16 6.73
C ILE A 130 -35.05 -16.17 7.87
N PRO A 131 -36.15 -16.57 8.57
CA PRO A 131 -36.07 -17.49 9.70
C PRO A 131 -35.59 -18.89 9.29
N LEU A 132 -34.78 -19.51 10.14
CA LEU A 132 -34.39 -20.90 10.11
C LEU A 132 -35.16 -21.68 11.19
N THR A 133 -36.45 -21.89 10.94
CA THR A 133 -37.35 -22.62 11.86
C THR A 133 -37.28 -24.11 11.55
N PRO A 134 -37.13 -25.02 12.56
CA PRO A 134 -37.10 -26.47 12.32
C PRO A 134 -38.31 -26.97 11.54
N GLY A 135 -38.06 -27.69 10.47
CA GLY A 135 -39.10 -28.28 9.61
C GLY A 135 -39.84 -27.31 8.71
N VAL A 136 -39.46 -26.03 8.68
CA VAL A 136 -40.06 -25.00 7.84
C VAL A 136 -39.09 -24.48 6.80
N THR A 137 -39.56 -24.27 5.57
CA THR A 137 -38.81 -23.52 4.56
C THR A 137 -39.33 -22.09 4.54
N SER A 138 -38.44 -21.14 4.86
CA SER A 138 -38.74 -19.72 4.82
C SER A 138 -38.26 -19.14 3.51
N THR A 139 -39.05 -18.35 2.81
CA THR A 139 -38.67 -17.78 1.51
C THR A 139 -39.17 -16.34 1.36
N MET A 140 -38.39 -15.54 0.68
CA MET A 140 -38.71 -14.23 0.16
C MET A 140 -38.38 -14.23 -1.32
N VAL A 141 -39.38 -14.09 -2.20
CA VAL A 141 -39.23 -14.28 -3.65
C VAL A 141 -39.73 -13.06 -4.40
N SER A 142 -38.89 -12.55 -5.34
CA SER A 142 -39.26 -11.42 -6.19
C SER A 142 -40.31 -11.76 -7.25
N ALA A 143 -40.94 -10.74 -7.81
CA ALA A 143 -41.74 -10.92 -9.00
C ALA A 143 -40.89 -11.46 -10.17
N ARG A 144 -41.52 -12.28 -11.04
CA ARG A 144 -40.83 -12.89 -12.21
C ARG A 144 -40.75 -11.91 -13.37
N GLN A 145 -39.80 -11.03 -13.30
CA GLN A 145 -39.63 -9.92 -14.25
C GLN A 145 -38.18 -9.52 -14.52
N TRP A 146 -37.27 -10.46 -14.26
CA TRP A 146 -35.83 -10.20 -14.31
C TRP A 146 -35.13 -11.01 -15.39
N LYS A 147 -33.97 -10.52 -15.87
CA LYS A 147 -33.06 -11.22 -16.77
C LYS A 147 -31.63 -11.07 -16.28
N LEU A 148 -30.81 -12.13 -16.39
CA LEU A 148 -29.42 -12.15 -15.98
C LEU A 148 -28.44 -11.83 -17.12
N PRO A 149 -28.66 -12.18 -18.41
CA PRO A 149 -27.70 -11.92 -19.46
C PRO A 149 -27.22 -10.47 -19.50
N GLY A 150 -25.88 -10.27 -19.44
CA GLY A 150 -25.23 -8.97 -19.37
C GLY A 150 -25.48 -8.21 -18.07
N ALA A 151 -25.90 -8.88 -17.01
CA ALA A 151 -26.27 -8.25 -15.74
C ALA A 151 -25.65 -8.97 -14.53
N SER A 152 -25.76 -8.33 -13.37
CA SER A 152 -25.36 -8.90 -12.08
C SER A 152 -26.34 -8.55 -10.98
N VAL A 153 -26.35 -9.34 -9.91
CA VAL A 153 -27.05 -9.03 -8.67
C VAL A 153 -26.19 -9.50 -7.50
N CYS A 154 -26.08 -8.70 -6.46
CA CYS A 154 -25.37 -9.03 -5.23
C CYS A 154 -26.29 -8.88 -4.01
N ALA A 155 -25.90 -9.49 -2.91
CA ALA A 155 -26.55 -9.31 -1.62
C ALA A 155 -25.51 -9.41 -0.50
N ARG A 156 -25.70 -8.67 0.58
CA ARG A 156 -24.86 -8.67 1.77
C ARG A 156 -25.54 -9.54 2.85
N LEU A 157 -24.81 -10.56 3.35
CA LEU A 157 -25.24 -11.34 4.50
C LEU A 157 -24.77 -10.64 5.78
N THR A 158 -25.70 -10.04 6.51
CA THR A 158 -25.39 -9.23 7.72
C THR A 158 -25.47 -10.05 9.00
N THR A 159 -26.42 -10.98 9.09
CA THR A 159 -26.51 -11.90 10.23
C THR A 159 -26.33 -13.33 9.72
N VAL A 160 -25.25 -13.95 10.17
CA VAL A 160 -24.89 -15.32 9.82
C VAL A 160 -25.57 -16.26 10.81
N PRO A 161 -26.48 -17.18 10.36
CA PRO A 161 -27.11 -18.13 11.25
C PRO A 161 -26.11 -19.18 11.76
N THR A 162 -26.47 -19.83 12.87
CA THR A 162 -25.69 -20.91 13.48
C THR A 162 -26.32 -22.28 13.22
N SER A 163 -25.54 -23.36 13.37
CA SER A 163 -26.06 -24.72 13.14
C SER A 163 -27.09 -25.15 14.22
N ASN A 164 -26.91 -24.67 15.45
CA ASN A 164 -27.82 -24.91 16.60
C ASN A 164 -28.27 -26.38 16.73
N GLY A 165 -27.35 -27.32 16.47
CA GLY A 165 -27.57 -28.75 16.58
C GLY A 165 -28.35 -29.37 15.40
N SER A 166 -28.62 -28.62 14.33
CA SER A 166 -29.26 -29.15 13.13
C SER A 166 -28.28 -29.88 12.22
N SER A 167 -28.70 -31.07 11.72
CA SER A 167 -27.93 -31.79 10.69
C SER A 167 -28.02 -31.14 9.31
N VAL A 168 -29.06 -30.39 9.04
CA VAL A 168 -29.25 -29.58 7.84
C VAL A 168 -29.70 -28.18 8.26
N SER A 169 -28.89 -27.19 7.96
CA SER A 169 -29.21 -25.79 8.16
C SER A 169 -28.60 -25.00 7.00
N ARG A 170 -29.43 -24.33 6.22
CA ARG A 170 -28.99 -23.62 5.00
C ARG A 170 -29.60 -22.24 4.91
N SER A 171 -28.82 -21.28 4.44
CA SER A 171 -29.27 -19.95 4.02
C SER A 171 -28.80 -19.71 2.59
N ASN A 172 -29.70 -19.32 1.70
CA ASN A 172 -29.45 -19.31 0.26
C ASN A 172 -29.82 -17.99 -0.39
N PHE A 173 -29.05 -17.62 -1.41
CA PHE A 173 -29.30 -16.51 -2.33
C PHE A 173 -29.32 -17.06 -3.76
N PHE A 174 -30.48 -17.09 -4.42
CA PHE A 174 -30.64 -17.72 -5.72
C PHE A 174 -31.28 -16.81 -6.77
N VAL A 175 -30.92 -17.09 -8.02
CA VAL A 175 -31.63 -16.70 -9.23
C VAL A 175 -32.32 -17.96 -9.78
N GLU A 176 -33.66 -17.94 -9.91
CA GLU A 176 -34.45 -19.12 -10.18
C GLU A 176 -35.18 -19.06 -11.52
N SER A 177 -35.25 -20.20 -12.16
CA SER A 177 -35.98 -20.50 -13.40
C SER A 177 -37.51 -20.62 -13.20
N THR A 178 -38.24 -20.77 -14.29
CA THR A 178 -39.64 -21.21 -14.27
C THR A 178 -39.79 -22.72 -13.94
N THR A 179 -38.70 -23.49 -14.16
CA THR A 179 -38.67 -24.94 -13.89
C THR A 179 -38.30 -25.20 -12.45
N ALA A 180 -39.17 -25.90 -11.72
CA ALA A 180 -38.92 -26.26 -10.33
C ALA A 180 -37.57 -26.99 -10.14
N GLY A 181 -36.87 -26.67 -9.08
CA GLY A 181 -35.53 -27.24 -8.79
C GLY A 181 -34.42 -26.72 -9.70
N THR A 182 -34.70 -25.78 -10.63
CA THR A 182 -33.69 -25.22 -11.54
C THR A 182 -33.37 -23.78 -11.14
N ARG A 183 -32.16 -23.58 -10.62
CA ARG A 183 -31.69 -22.30 -10.08
C ARG A 183 -30.14 -22.25 -10.00
N LEU A 184 -29.58 -21.08 -9.98
CA LEU A 184 -28.17 -20.86 -9.70
C LEU A 184 -27.97 -19.84 -8.57
N GLY A 185 -26.87 -19.91 -7.87
CA GLY A 185 -26.60 -18.97 -6.83
C GLY A 185 -25.70 -19.51 -5.71
N TRP A 186 -25.90 -18.96 -4.54
CA TRP A 186 -25.10 -19.24 -3.36
C TRP A 186 -25.91 -20.01 -2.31
N GLN A 187 -25.33 -21.09 -1.80
CA GLN A 187 -25.89 -21.89 -0.72
C GLN A 187 -24.92 -21.92 0.45
N HIS A 188 -25.20 -21.20 1.53
CA HIS A 188 -24.46 -21.31 2.77
C HIS A 188 -25.02 -22.48 3.58
N ASN A 189 -24.25 -23.57 3.66
CA ASN A 189 -24.57 -24.73 4.50
C ASN A 189 -23.96 -24.53 5.88
N VAL A 190 -24.77 -23.98 6.77
CA VAL A 190 -24.39 -23.61 8.13
C VAL A 190 -23.96 -24.82 8.96
N SER A 191 -24.59 -26.00 8.74
CA SER A 191 -24.27 -27.23 9.49
C SER A 191 -22.88 -27.79 9.18
N THR A 192 -22.35 -27.52 7.97
CA THR A 192 -21.01 -27.99 7.55
C THR A 192 -19.99 -26.88 7.47
N GLY A 193 -20.38 -25.61 7.72
CA GLY A 193 -19.49 -24.47 7.57
C GLY A 193 -19.03 -24.21 6.13
N LYS A 194 -19.80 -24.66 5.12
CA LYS A 194 -19.46 -24.50 3.70
C LYS A 194 -20.35 -23.48 2.99
N LEU A 195 -19.72 -22.65 2.16
CA LEU A 195 -20.41 -21.85 1.15
C LEU A 195 -20.26 -22.55 -0.21
N ARG A 196 -21.37 -22.78 -0.87
CA ARG A 196 -21.43 -23.52 -2.12
C ARG A 196 -21.93 -22.63 -3.24
N ALA A 197 -21.14 -22.50 -4.31
CA ALA A 197 -21.58 -21.94 -5.59
C ALA A 197 -22.28 -23.05 -6.39
N VAL A 198 -23.57 -22.87 -6.70
CA VAL A 198 -24.36 -23.94 -7.31
C VAL A 198 -25.05 -23.51 -8.61
N ASN A 199 -25.17 -24.47 -9.53
CA ASN A 199 -26.08 -24.46 -10.68
C ASN A 199 -26.94 -25.74 -10.64
N LEU A 200 -28.10 -25.64 -10.01
CA LEU A 200 -29.01 -26.78 -9.81
C LEU A 200 -29.94 -26.93 -11.02
N VAL A 201 -30.08 -28.15 -11.49
CA VAL A 201 -31.06 -28.56 -12.47
C VAL A 201 -31.82 -29.79 -11.90
N GLY A 202 -33.11 -29.65 -11.61
CA GLY A 202 -33.84 -30.66 -10.86
C GLY A 202 -33.27 -30.91 -9.47
N ASP A 203 -32.86 -29.87 -8.77
CA ASP A 203 -32.24 -29.89 -7.43
C ASP A 203 -30.86 -30.58 -7.34
N VAL A 204 -30.21 -30.86 -8.47
CA VAL A 204 -28.90 -31.50 -8.53
C VAL A 204 -27.89 -30.58 -9.26
N ASP A 205 -26.69 -30.42 -8.69
CA ASP A 205 -25.51 -29.86 -9.36
C ASP A 205 -24.45 -30.94 -9.44
N GLY A 206 -24.05 -31.32 -10.65
CA GLY A 206 -23.05 -32.38 -10.88
C GLY A 206 -21.63 -31.97 -10.50
N ALA A 207 -21.35 -30.68 -10.36
CA ALA A 207 -20.01 -30.14 -10.08
C ALA A 207 -20.08 -28.79 -9.32
N PRO A 208 -20.63 -28.76 -8.10
CA PRO A 208 -20.68 -27.56 -7.29
C PRO A 208 -19.25 -27.18 -6.82
N THR A 209 -19.06 -25.89 -6.52
CA THR A 209 -17.81 -25.44 -5.87
C THR A 209 -18.07 -25.16 -4.41
N ASP A 210 -17.35 -25.85 -3.53
CA ASP A 210 -17.43 -25.72 -2.08
C ASP A 210 -16.26 -24.90 -1.54
N LEU A 211 -16.55 -23.90 -0.74
CA LEU A 211 -15.59 -23.05 -0.02
C LEU A 211 -15.80 -23.24 1.49
N ASP A 212 -14.74 -23.13 2.27
CA ASP A 212 -14.88 -22.92 3.71
C ASP A 212 -15.48 -21.53 3.93
N PHE A 213 -16.62 -21.45 4.62
CA PHE A 213 -17.31 -20.18 4.80
C PHE A 213 -16.50 -19.26 5.72
N SER A 214 -16.23 -18.05 5.24
CA SER A 214 -15.66 -16.94 6.00
C SER A 214 -16.70 -15.83 6.10
N ALA A 215 -17.07 -15.43 7.30
CA ALA A 215 -17.98 -14.30 7.52
C ALA A 215 -17.40 -12.95 7.10
N ILE A 216 -16.08 -12.90 6.88
CA ILE A 216 -15.36 -11.72 6.39
C ILE A 216 -15.32 -11.75 4.85
N ASP A 217 -14.71 -12.76 4.25
CA ASP A 217 -14.44 -12.80 2.80
C ASP A 217 -15.67 -13.08 1.96
N HIS A 218 -16.71 -13.69 2.56
CA HIS A 218 -17.95 -14.07 1.89
C HIS A 218 -19.16 -13.25 2.39
N ARG A 219 -18.90 -12.06 2.92
CA ARG A 219 -19.92 -11.17 3.45
C ARG A 219 -20.86 -10.67 2.34
N TRP A 220 -20.31 -10.42 1.15
CA TRP A 220 -21.04 -10.10 -0.06
C TRP A 220 -20.96 -11.25 -1.03
N MET A 221 -22.07 -11.56 -1.68
CA MET A 221 -22.21 -12.61 -2.67
C MET A 221 -22.82 -12.03 -3.93
N ARG A 222 -22.19 -12.26 -5.08
CA ARG A 222 -22.65 -11.78 -6.39
C ARG A 222 -22.81 -12.92 -7.37
N ILE A 223 -23.79 -12.78 -8.25
CA ILE A 223 -24.00 -13.60 -9.45
C ILE A 223 -23.93 -12.63 -10.61
N ARG A 224 -23.03 -12.85 -11.55
CA ARG A 224 -22.85 -12.00 -12.72
C ARG A 224 -22.79 -12.85 -13.99
N GLU A 225 -23.45 -12.37 -15.04
CA GLU A 225 -23.29 -12.95 -16.38
C GLU A 225 -22.69 -11.91 -17.31
N THR A 226 -21.68 -12.32 -18.08
CA THR A 226 -21.09 -11.51 -19.15
C THR A 226 -20.48 -12.42 -20.20
N SER A 227 -20.62 -12.06 -21.47
CA SER A 227 -19.99 -12.74 -22.60
C SER A 227 -20.28 -14.25 -22.63
N GLY A 228 -21.48 -14.70 -22.25
CA GLY A 228 -21.87 -16.10 -22.27
C GLY A 228 -21.32 -16.94 -21.10
N LEU A 229 -20.84 -16.32 -20.04
CA LEU A 229 -20.32 -16.96 -18.85
C LEU A 229 -21.02 -16.41 -17.60
N VAL A 230 -21.41 -17.31 -16.70
CA VAL A 230 -21.88 -16.95 -15.35
C VAL A 230 -20.73 -17.08 -14.38
N TYR A 231 -20.57 -16.06 -13.53
CA TYR A 231 -19.58 -15.97 -12.47
C TYR A 231 -20.27 -15.94 -11.12
N TRP A 232 -19.76 -16.72 -10.17
CA TRP A 232 -20.07 -16.64 -8.75
C TRP A 232 -18.90 -15.95 -8.07
N GLU A 233 -19.18 -14.82 -7.45
CA GLU A 233 -18.16 -13.95 -6.88
C GLU A 233 -18.50 -13.62 -5.44
N THR A 234 -17.47 -13.48 -4.60
CA THR A 234 -17.60 -13.04 -3.20
C THR A 234 -16.70 -11.83 -2.95
N SER A 235 -17.08 -11.03 -1.96
CA SER A 235 -16.33 -9.84 -1.58
C SER A 235 -16.44 -9.59 -0.07
N PRO A 236 -15.39 -9.04 0.57
CA PRO A 236 -15.44 -8.60 1.96
C PRO A 236 -16.13 -7.24 2.14
N ASP A 237 -16.24 -6.43 1.08
CA ASP A 237 -16.66 -5.03 1.13
C ASP A 237 -17.69 -4.61 0.07
N GLY A 238 -17.95 -5.44 -0.93
CA GLY A 238 -18.85 -5.14 -2.03
C GLY A 238 -18.17 -4.37 -3.18
N TRP A 239 -16.88 -4.08 -3.04
CA TRP A 239 -16.04 -3.42 -4.05
C TRP A 239 -15.06 -4.40 -4.70
N ASP A 240 -14.21 -5.06 -3.91
CA ASP A 240 -13.25 -6.05 -4.41
C ASP A 240 -13.89 -7.44 -4.53
N TRP A 241 -14.03 -7.93 -5.76
CA TRP A 241 -14.72 -9.17 -6.06
C TRP A 241 -13.76 -10.29 -6.48
N THR A 242 -13.83 -11.41 -5.77
CA THR A 242 -13.09 -12.63 -6.10
C THR A 242 -13.99 -13.63 -6.80
N VAL A 243 -13.60 -14.07 -8.00
CA VAL A 243 -14.29 -15.13 -8.75
C VAL A 243 -14.03 -16.47 -8.07
N ARG A 244 -15.09 -17.18 -7.72
CA ARG A 244 -15.04 -18.49 -7.06
C ARG A 244 -15.44 -19.64 -7.97
N ARG A 245 -16.34 -19.41 -8.92
CA ARG A 245 -16.76 -20.37 -9.95
C ARG A 245 -17.08 -19.64 -11.24
N THR A 246 -16.82 -20.30 -12.36
CA THR A 246 -17.24 -19.85 -13.70
C THR A 246 -17.89 -21.02 -14.43
N LEU A 247 -18.96 -20.76 -15.16
CA LEU A 247 -19.69 -21.76 -15.97
C LEU A 247 -20.26 -21.09 -17.23
N ALA A 248 -20.34 -21.84 -18.34
CA ALA A 248 -21.06 -21.38 -19.52
C ALA A 248 -22.52 -21.07 -19.16
N THR A 249 -23.05 -19.95 -19.67
CA THR A 249 -24.41 -19.51 -19.35
C THR A 249 -25.42 -20.58 -19.72
N PRO A 250 -26.20 -21.14 -18.75
CA PRO A 250 -27.20 -22.15 -19.04
C PRO A 250 -28.31 -21.59 -19.93
N ALA A 251 -28.80 -22.38 -20.88
CA ALA A 251 -29.82 -21.96 -21.83
C ALA A 251 -31.11 -21.40 -21.17
N TRP A 252 -31.50 -21.90 -20.00
CA TRP A 252 -32.66 -21.41 -19.27
C TRP A 252 -32.46 -19.98 -18.75
N VAL A 253 -31.23 -19.57 -18.50
CA VAL A 253 -30.89 -18.20 -18.05
C VAL A 253 -31.21 -17.18 -19.14
N THR A 254 -30.95 -17.52 -20.41
CA THR A 254 -31.15 -16.62 -21.55
C THR A 254 -32.58 -16.64 -22.09
N SER A 255 -33.33 -17.74 -21.89
CA SER A 255 -34.66 -17.98 -22.50
C SER A 255 -35.85 -17.64 -21.60
N GLN A 256 -35.62 -17.30 -20.30
CA GLN A 256 -36.71 -17.16 -19.32
C GLN A 256 -36.64 -15.83 -18.56
N SER A 257 -37.78 -15.39 -18.06
CA SER A 257 -37.87 -14.40 -17.02
C SER A 257 -37.60 -15.05 -15.66
N LEU A 258 -36.74 -14.45 -14.88
CA LEU A 258 -36.18 -15.01 -13.65
C LEU A 258 -36.78 -14.35 -12.41
N VAL A 259 -36.65 -15.01 -11.27
CA VAL A 259 -36.86 -14.45 -9.94
C VAL A 259 -35.58 -14.50 -9.13
N VAL A 260 -35.45 -13.59 -8.17
CA VAL A 260 -34.43 -13.66 -7.09
C VAL A 260 -35.13 -14.19 -5.84
N SER A 261 -34.51 -15.13 -5.16
CA SER A 261 -35.01 -15.64 -3.89
C SER A 261 -33.97 -15.63 -2.81
N LEU A 262 -34.39 -15.20 -1.62
CA LEU A 262 -33.68 -15.41 -0.35
C LEU A 262 -34.45 -16.48 0.39
N ASN A 263 -33.81 -17.59 0.70
CA ASN A 263 -34.50 -18.67 1.39
C ASN A 263 -33.63 -19.35 2.44
N ALA A 264 -34.29 -19.98 3.41
CA ALA A 264 -33.61 -20.70 4.48
C ALA A 264 -34.38 -21.95 4.88
N THR A 265 -33.65 -22.99 5.27
CA THR A 265 -34.20 -24.27 5.75
C THR A 265 -33.39 -24.83 6.90
N ARG A 266 -34.09 -25.48 7.84
CA ARG A 266 -33.50 -26.20 8.95
C ARG A 266 -34.34 -27.45 9.29
N THR A 267 -33.65 -28.57 9.54
CA THR A 267 -34.38 -29.83 9.84
C THR A 267 -34.62 -30.07 11.33
N GLY A 268 -33.82 -29.52 12.20
CA GLY A 268 -33.89 -29.71 13.66
C GLY A 268 -33.16 -28.65 14.44
N GLY A 269 -32.97 -28.86 15.75
CA GLY A 269 -32.29 -27.93 16.64
C GLY A 269 -33.13 -26.72 17.02
N THR A 270 -32.47 -25.65 17.53
CA THR A 270 -33.12 -24.40 17.91
C THR A 270 -33.26 -23.47 16.71
N GLY A 271 -34.39 -22.80 16.60
CA GLY A 271 -34.65 -21.79 15.56
C GLY A 271 -33.65 -20.62 15.63
N ASP A 272 -33.40 -20.04 14.44
CA ASP A 272 -32.47 -18.92 14.21
C ASP A 272 -32.94 -18.16 12.97
N TYR A 273 -32.16 -17.19 12.47
CA TYR A 273 -32.43 -16.47 11.24
C TYR A 273 -31.17 -16.02 10.52
N ALA A 274 -31.26 -15.84 9.21
CA ALA A 274 -30.31 -15.11 8.41
C ALA A 274 -30.89 -13.73 8.09
N GLU A 275 -30.04 -12.71 8.06
CA GLU A 275 -30.43 -11.38 7.59
C GLU A 275 -29.58 -10.98 6.39
N TRP A 276 -30.28 -10.43 5.38
CA TRP A 276 -29.69 -9.93 4.16
C TRP A 276 -29.98 -8.44 4.01
N ASP A 277 -29.07 -7.74 3.37
CA ASP A 277 -29.13 -6.30 3.20
C ASP A 277 -28.54 -5.88 1.85
N LEU A 278 -28.79 -4.64 1.45
CA LEU A 278 -28.18 -3.96 0.31
C LEU A 278 -28.21 -4.82 -0.98
N LEU A 279 -29.37 -5.43 -1.28
CA LEU A 279 -29.53 -6.21 -2.50
C LEU A 279 -29.28 -5.34 -3.73
N GLY A 280 -28.35 -5.75 -4.59
CA GLY A 280 -28.04 -5.07 -5.85
C GLY A 280 -27.26 -3.77 -5.70
N ALA A 281 -26.85 -3.40 -4.50
CA ALA A 281 -26.08 -2.18 -4.27
C ALA A 281 -24.72 -2.20 -5.00
N GLN A 282 -24.35 -1.06 -5.55
CA GLN A 282 -23.04 -0.82 -6.13
C GLN A 282 -22.22 0.00 -5.15
N VAL A 283 -21.26 -0.64 -4.51
CA VAL A 283 -20.43 0.00 -3.49
C VAL A 283 -19.34 0.84 -4.16
N ARG A 284 -19.13 2.04 -3.62
CA ARG A 284 -18.04 2.96 -4.02
C ARG A 284 -17.31 3.44 -2.79
N PRO A 285 -16.04 3.03 -2.58
CA PRO A 285 -15.21 3.53 -1.50
C PRO A 285 -15.02 5.04 -1.61
N ARG A 286 -15.14 5.76 -0.48
CA ARG A 286 -14.93 7.21 -0.42
C ARG A 286 -13.77 7.58 0.47
N PHE A 287 -13.53 6.80 1.54
CA PHE A 287 -12.45 7.06 2.47
C PHE A 287 -12.00 5.78 3.17
N TYR A 288 -10.69 5.63 3.31
CA TYR A 288 -10.06 4.62 4.15
C TYR A 288 -8.98 5.28 5.01
N GLY A 289 -9.05 5.09 6.34
CA GLY A 289 -8.08 5.72 7.22
C GLY A 289 -8.13 5.20 8.65
N MET A 290 -7.58 6.00 9.56
CA MET A 290 -7.46 5.70 10.99
C MET A 290 -8.03 6.83 11.81
N VAL A 291 -8.86 6.50 12.78
CA VAL A 291 -9.44 7.47 13.71
C VAL A 291 -8.35 8.16 14.53
N ASN A 292 -8.38 9.47 14.58
CA ASN A 292 -7.42 10.26 15.33
C ASN A 292 -7.69 10.18 16.84
N GLU A 293 -8.96 10.34 17.21
CA GLU A 293 -9.42 10.39 18.59
C GLU A 293 -10.91 10.02 18.67
N TRP A 294 -11.36 9.65 19.85
CA TRP A 294 -12.74 9.36 20.21
C TRP A 294 -13.21 10.32 21.30
N PRO A 295 -13.47 11.60 20.98
CA PRO A 295 -13.95 12.57 21.97
C PRO A 295 -15.42 12.30 22.28
N VAL A 296 -15.72 12.01 23.54
CA VAL A 296 -17.09 11.75 24.00
C VAL A 296 -17.68 13.01 24.59
N GLU A 297 -18.80 13.43 24.04
CA GLU A 297 -19.58 14.56 24.53
C GLU A 297 -20.84 14.04 25.21
N TRP A 298 -21.21 14.64 26.36
CA TRP A 298 -22.42 14.32 27.10
C TRP A 298 -23.34 15.55 27.15
N GLU A 299 -24.52 15.44 26.56
CA GLU A 299 -25.60 16.41 26.64
C GLU A 299 -26.82 15.78 27.34
N GLY A 300 -26.87 15.85 28.68
CA GLY A 300 -27.94 15.22 29.47
C GLY A 300 -27.97 13.69 29.27
N LEU A 301 -29.02 13.17 28.66
CA LEU A 301 -29.17 11.76 28.34
C LEU A 301 -28.54 11.37 26.97
N TYR A 302 -28.10 12.36 26.22
CA TYR A 302 -27.48 12.13 24.92
C TYR A 302 -25.96 12.08 25.05
N SER A 303 -25.35 11.17 24.32
CA SER A 303 -23.91 11.11 24.18
C SER A 303 -23.57 10.96 22.69
N LYS A 304 -22.65 11.79 22.24
CA LYS A 304 -22.16 11.80 20.87
C LYS A 304 -20.63 11.69 20.85
N VAL A 305 -20.11 11.20 19.75
CA VAL A 305 -18.67 11.13 19.46
C VAL A 305 -18.44 11.68 18.07
N THR A 306 -17.81 12.85 17.98
CA THR A 306 -17.41 13.41 16.69
C THR A 306 -15.97 13.02 16.40
N ILE A 307 -15.78 12.07 15.53
CA ILE A 307 -14.45 11.57 15.16
C ILE A 307 -13.90 12.30 13.95
N SER A 308 -12.59 12.47 13.95
CA SER A 308 -11.81 12.76 12.76
C SER A 308 -10.91 11.57 12.45
N ALA A 309 -10.76 11.26 11.18
CA ALA A 309 -9.89 10.20 10.69
C ALA A 309 -8.97 10.76 9.61
N THR A 310 -7.78 10.18 9.49
CA THR A 310 -6.79 10.54 8.48
C THR A 310 -6.32 9.28 7.77
N ASP A 311 -6.03 9.40 6.50
CA ASP A 311 -5.57 8.31 5.63
C ASP A 311 -4.16 7.77 5.99
N LEU A 312 -3.56 7.01 5.09
CA LEU A 312 -2.23 6.43 5.21
C LEU A 312 -1.15 7.44 5.61
N PHE A 313 -1.21 8.68 5.13
CA PHE A 313 -0.19 9.69 5.41
C PHE A 313 -0.03 10.00 6.90
N LYS A 314 -1.09 9.82 7.71
CA LYS A 314 -0.98 9.90 9.18
C LYS A 314 0.10 8.97 9.73
N ARG A 315 0.19 7.75 9.21
CA ARG A 315 1.20 6.79 9.64
C ARG A 315 2.56 7.13 9.06
N LEU A 316 2.63 7.41 7.75
CA LEU A 316 3.89 7.71 7.07
C LEU A 316 4.60 8.92 7.67
N ASN A 317 3.87 9.98 8.01
CA ASN A 317 4.41 11.19 8.62
C ASN A 317 4.89 11.00 10.08
N ARG A 318 4.58 9.88 10.71
CA ARG A 318 5.02 9.54 12.08
C ARG A 318 6.16 8.54 12.13
N LEU A 319 6.55 8.02 10.99
CA LEU A 319 7.72 7.15 10.92
C LEU A 319 8.97 7.96 11.28
N PRO A 320 9.95 7.33 11.93
CA PRO A 320 11.25 7.97 12.15
C PRO A 320 11.89 8.32 10.81
N GLU A 321 12.82 9.25 10.83
CA GLU A 321 13.65 9.55 9.69
C GLU A 321 14.35 8.28 9.20
N LEU A 322 14.47 8.18 7.88
CA LEU A 322 15.13 7.04 7.26
C LEU A 322 16.62 7.05 7.60
N ARG A 323 17.15 5.91 7.92
CA ARG A 323 18.60 5.68 7.92
C ARG A 323 19.13 5.79 6.49
N SER A 324 20.44 5.66 6.32
CA SER A 324 20.99 5.50 4.98
C SER A 324 20.25 4.38 4.22
N MET A 325 20.26 4.42 2.90
CA MET A 325 19.68 3.36 2.08
C MET A 325 20.20 1.99 2.46
N LEU A 326 21.52 1.89 2.70
CA LEU A 326 22.14 0.66 3.13
C LEU A 326 21.62 0.20 4.49
N GLY A 327 21.51 1.11 5.46
CA GLY A 327 20.91 0.81 6.76
C GLY A 327 19.46 0.34 6.66
N MET A 328 18.68 0.94 5.77
CA MET A 328 17.29 0.53 5.53
C MET A 328 17.19 -0.83 4.83
N GLU A 329 18.04 -1.13 3.84
CA GLU A 329 18.05 -2.45 3.20
C GLU A 329 18.41 -3.56 4.20
N VAL A 330 19.44 -3.37 5.01
CA VAL A 330 19.79 -4.37 6.04
C VAL A 330 18.66 -4.59 7.03
N LEU A 331 18.00 -3.51 7.51
CA LEU A 331 16.90 -3.59 8.47
C LEU A 331 15.59 -4.15 7.89
N THR A 332 15.38 -4.05 6.58
CA THR A 332 14.16 -4.50 5.91
C THR A 332 14.36 -5.70 4.99
N SER A 333 15.51 -6.35 5.09
CA SER A 333 15.88 -7.49 4.22
C SER A 333 14.90 -8.67 4.30
N ASP A 334 14.28 -8.91 5.44
CA ASP A 334 13.26 -9.92 5.65
C ASP A 334 11.98 -9.66 4.81
N THR A 335 11.64 -8.41 4.56
CA THR A 335 10.45 -8.05 3.75
C THR A 335 10.65 -8.32 2.26
N LEU A 336 11.89 -8.35 1.77
CA LEU A 336 12.22 -8.64 0.37
C LEU A 336 12.03 -10.12 0.01
N THR A 337 12.23 -11.02 0.97
CA THR A 337 12.29 -12.46 0.71
C THR A 337 11.04 -13.21 1.15
N GLY A 338 10.20 -12.61 1.97
CA GLY A 338 9.13 -13.31 2.66
C GLY A 338 9.63 -14.46 3.57
N LEU A 339 10.92 -14.53 3.79
CA LEU A 339 11.59 -15.49 4.68
C LEU A 339 11.81 -14.81 6.03
N TYR A 340 11.71 -15.59 7.09
CA TYR A 340 12.05 -15.13 8.43
C TYR A 340 13.57 -15.04 8.54
N SER A 341 14.15 -13.92 8.16
CA SER A 341 15.53 -13.63 8.52
C SER A 341 15.52 -12.95 9.88
N PHE A 342 16.13 -13.57 10.87
CA PHE A 342 16.34 -12.94 12.16
C PHE A 342 17.64 -12.16 12.11
N LEU A 343 17.55 -10.85 11.94
CA LEU A 343 18.67 -9.94 12.14
C LEU A 343 19.05 -9.96 13.64
N ALA A 344 20.04 -10.78 14.00
CA ALA A 344 20.46 -10.94 15.39
C ALA A 344 21.25 -9.74 15.90
N ALA A 345 22.06 -9.10 15.04
CA ALA A 345 22.83 -7.92 15.35
C ALA A 345 23.10 -7.10 14.07
N TYR A 346 23.06 -5.78 14.19
CA TYR A 346 23.50 -4.88 13.14
C TYR A 346 24.17 -3.64 13.73
N TYR A 347 25.44 -3.45 13.39
CA TYR A 347 26.30 -2.35 13.81
C TYR A 347 26.65 -1.51 12.58
N PRO A 348 26.01 -0.35 12.38
CA PRO A 348 26.37 0.57 11.28
C PRO A 348 27.80 1.06 11.39
N LEU A 349 28.34 1.18 12.61
CA LEU A 349 29.64 1.75 12.95
C LEU A 349 29.74 3.24 12.58
N SER A 350 28.61 3.93 12.68
CA SER A 350 28.45 5.34 12.33
C SER A 350 28.42 6.28 13.55
N GLU A 351 28.92 5.84 14.67
CA GLU A 351 29.04 6.63 15.89
C GLU A 351 29.97 7.82 15.69
N ASP A 352 29.76 8.88 16.48
CA ASP A 352 30.53 10.12 16.46
C ASP A 352 32.02 9.90 16.85
N ALA A 353 32.86 10.79 16.38
CA ALA A 353 34.27 10.82 16.73
C ALA A 353 34.47 10.84 18.26
N GLY A 354 35.38 9.99 18.75
CA GLY A 354 35.66 9.85 20.17
C GLY A 354 34.80 8.82 20.91
N SER A 355 33.88 8.14 20.22
CA SER A 355 33.13 7.02 20.77
C SER A 355 34.04 5.88 21.18
N THR A 356 33.64 5.08 22.17
CA THR A 356 34.36 3.94 22.71
C THR A 356 33.69 2.61 22.50
N SER A 357 32.50 2.64 21.90
CA SER A 357 31.71 1.47 21.57
C SER A 357 30.71 1.78 20.45
N ALA A 358 30.24 0.74 19.75
CA ALA A 358 29.19 0.84 18.75
C ALA A 358 27.96 0.05 19.14
N GLY A 359 26.78 0.63 18.96
CA GLY A 359 25.51 0.02 19.32
C GLY A 359 24.94 -0.88 18.23
N SER A 360 24.29 -2.00 18.61
CA SER A 360 23.45 -2.74 17.69
C SER A 360 22.11 -2.00 17.50
N VAL A 361 21.72 -1.80 16.26
CA VAL A 361 20.42 -1.21 15.88
C VAL A 361 19.37 -2.26 15.48
N ALA A 362 19.74 -3.53 15.45
CA ALA A 362 18.79 -4.62 15.41
C ALA A 362 18.09 -4.72 16.77
N GLY A 363 16.79 -4.96 16.78
CA GLY A 363 15.97 -4.97 18.00
C GLY A 363 16.24 -6.12 18.99
N GLY A 364 17.38 -6.82 18.90
CA GLY A 364 17.73 -7.98 19.71
C GLY A 364 18.50 -7.67 20.99
N SER A 365 19.02 -8.71 21.65
CA SER A 365 19.80 -8.66 22.89
C SER A 365 21.32 -8.54 22.68
N ALA A 366 21.78 -8.30 21.46
CA ALA A 366 23.20 -8.20 21.14
C ALA A 366 23.86 -7.02 21.88
N GLY A 367 24.95 -7.30 22.57
CA GLY A 367 25.74 -6.29 23.28
C GLY A 367 26.43 -5.33 22.33
N ALA A 368 26.86 -4.16 22.86
CA ALA A 368 27.63 -3.22 22.07
C ALA A 368 29.02 -3.79 21.71
N LEU A 369 29.51 -3.40 20.53
CA LEU A 369 30.92 -3.61 20.13
C LEU A 369 31.82 -2.66 20.93
N ALA A 370 32.50 -3.17 21.93
CA ALA A 370 33.38 -2.41 22.79
C ALA A 370 34.81 -2.40 22.26
N VAL A 371 35.47 -1.25 22.36
CA VAL A 371 36.91 -1.12 22.01
C VAL A 371 37.75 -1.96 22.97
N THR A 372 38.50 -2.90 22.43
CA THR A 372 39.40 -3.79 23.17
C THR A 372 40.86 -3.52 22.74
N GLN A 373 41.76 -3.36 23.71
CA GLN A 373 43.18 -3.17 23.48
C GLN A 373 43.94 -4.50 23.63
N VAL A 374 44.83 -4.78 22.69
CA VAL A 374 45.85 -5.83 22.80
C VAL A 374 47.22 -5.27 22.57
N GLY A 375 48.19 -5.64 23.39
CA GLY A 375 49.51 -5.03 23.35
C GLY A 375 49.51 -3.50 23.61
N ALA A 376 50.50 -2.79 23.12
CA ALA A 376 50.61 -1.34 23.30
C ALA A 376 50.53 -0.59 21.96
N GLY A 377 49.98 0.61 22.00
CA GLY A 377 49.89 1.51 20.84
C GLY A 377 48.72 1.18 19.89
N GLY A 378 48.72 1.86 18.75
CA GLY A 378 47.61 1.80 17.76
C GLY A 378 46.41 2.65 18.13
N THR A 379 45.66 3.12 17.12
CA THR A 379 44.42 3.88 17.28
C THR A 379 43.24 3.16 16.65
N LEU A 380 42.03 3.50 17.11
CA LEU A 380 40.75 3.15 16.55
C LEU A 380 39.92 4.43 16.63
N GLU A 381 39.46 4.89 15.49
CA GLU A 381 38.76 6.17 15.36
C GLU A 381 37.38 5.97 14.74
N PHE A 382 36.31 6.39 15.47
CA PHE A 382 34.97 6.49 14.97
C PHE A 382 34.77 7.83 14.23
N GLY A 383 33.71 7.91 13.43
CA GLY A 383 33.33 9.15 12.75
C GLY A 383 34.25 9.49 11.56
N THR A 384 34.92 8.51 10.97
CA THR A 384 35.71 8.67 9.75
C THR A 384 34.87 8.47 8.50
N ASP A 385 35.38 8.83 7.31
CA ASP A 385 34.63 8.68 6.04
C ASP A 385 34.19 7.22 5.82
N GLY A 386 32.93 7.04 5.60
CA GLY A 386 32.28 5.72 5.40
C GLY A 386 32.15 5.31 3.95
N VAL A 387 31.20 4.39 3.71
CA VAL A 387 30.87 3.93 2.36
C VAL A 387 30.31 5.11 1.57
N PRO A 388 30.85 5.44 0.39
CA PRO A 388 30.33 6.51 -0.45
C PRO A 388 28.83 6.37 -0.71
N GLU A 389 28.14 7.45 -0.99
CA GLU A 389 26.70 7.50 -1.26
C GLU A 389 25.78 7.19 -0.05
N THR A 390 26.28 6.56 1.02
CA THR A 390 25.46 6.30 2.21
C THR A 390 25.32 7.53 3.11
N GLY A 391 26.31 8.43 3.10
CA GLY A 391 26.39 9.56 4.00
C GLY A 391 26.63 9.19 5.46
N GLU A 392 26.90 7.92 5.74
CA GLU A 392 27.28 7.43 7.07
C GLU A 392 28.79 7.35 7.24
N THR A 393 29.24 7.41 8.48
CA THR A 393 30.66 7.30 8.84
C THR A 393 31.08 5.85 9.05
N ALA A 394 32.35 5.62 9.25
CA ALA A 394 32.98 4.32 9.50
C ALA A 394 33.96 4.38 10.66
N VAL A 395 34.48 3.21 11.03
CA VAL A 395 35.57 3.08 11.99
C VAL A 395 36.87 2.83 11.26
N THR A 396 37.89 3.67 11.54
CA THR A 396 39.27 3.48 11.05
C THR A 396 40.12 2.78 12.11
N PHE A 397 40.77 1.70 11.70
CA PHE A 397 41.69 0.92 12.49
C PHE A 397 43.10 1.18 12.06
N THR A 398 43.95 1.61 13.00
CA THR A 398 45.39 1.85 12.77
C THR A 398 46.19 1.15 13.88
N PRO A 399 46.36 -0.17 13.83
CA PRO A 399 47.09 -0.92 14.84
C PRO A 399 48.61 -0.59 14.75
N ALA A 400 49.32 -0.69 15.88
CA ALA A 400 50.76 -0.54 15.90
C ALA A 400 51.49 -1.69 15.20
N SER A 401 50.86 -2.89 15.20
CA SER A 401 51.31 -4.08 14.46
C SER A 401 50.11 -5.04 14.27
N SER A 402 50.34 -6.14 13.59
CA SER A 402 49.30 -7.22 13.48
C SER A 402 48.96 -7.87 14.83
N ALA A 403 49.73 -7.64 15.90
CA ALA A 403 49.53 -8.22 17.23
C ALA A 403 49.37 -7.16 18.34
N ALA A 404 49.40 -5.87 18.02
CA ALA A 404 49.29 -4.81 19.01
C ALA A 404 48.45 -3.65 18.47
N GLY A 405 47.39 -3.29 19.14
CA GLY A 405 46.47 -2.24 18.73
C GLY A 405 45.10 -2.42 19.35
N LYS A 406 44.12 -1.85 18.68
CA LYS A 406 42.70 -1.88 19.11
C LYS A 406 41.85 -2.59 18.07
N TYR A 407 40.80 -3.26 18.55
CA TYR A 407 39.75 -3.89 17.75
C TYR A 407 38.43 -3.88 18.54
N LEU A 408 37.32 -4.29 17.94
CA LEU A 408 36.02 -4.25 18.57
C LEU A 408 35.51 -5.67 18.93
N VAL A 409 34.84 -5.82 20.08
CA VAL A 409 34.30 -7.08 20.58
C VAL A 409 32.89 -6.88 21.11
N ALA A 410 31.96 -7.73 20.70
CA ALA A 410 30.63 -7.81 21.29
C ALA A 410 30.30 -9.21 21.80
N ASP A 411 29.58 -9.28 22.92
CA ASP A 411 28.83 -10.46 23.35
C ASP A 411 27.41 -10.37 22.76
N LEU A 412 27.09 -11.23 21.82
CA LEU A 412 25.80 -11.26 21.11
C LEU A 412 24.67 -11.87 21.95
N GLY A 413 25.01 -12.39 23.12
CA GLY A 413 24.06 -12.97 24.07
C GLY A 413 23.75 -14.45 23.86
N PRO A 414 23.12 -15.08 24.87
CA PRO A 414 22.82 -16.51 24.85
C PRO A 414 21.77 -16.91 23.81
N GLN A 415 20.87 -16.00 23.44
CA GLN A 415 19.87 -16.29 22.42
C GLN A 415 20.54 -16.47 21.05
N THR A 416 21.41 -15.55 20.63
CA THR A 416 22.17 -15.67 19.39
C THR A 416 23.04 -16.93 19.36
N ALA A 417 23.66 -17.28 20.49
CA ALA A 417 24.41 -18.52 20.60
C ALA A 417 23.52 -19.76 20.36
N SER A 418 22.32 -19.79 20.94
CA SER A 418 21.33 -20.86 20.72
C SER A 418 20.88 -20.90 19.25
N ASP A 419 20.60 -19.74 18.67
CA ASP A 419 20.12 -19.63 17.30
C ASP A 419 21.18 -20.09 16.29
N THR A 420 22.46 -19.75 16.49
CA THR A 420 23.58 -20.24 15.66
C THR A 420 23.84 -21.72 15.79
N THR A 421 23.30 -22.39 16.82
CA THR A 421 23.29 -23.86 16.94
C THR A 421 22.26 -24.51 16.03
N THR A 422 21.14 -23.82 15.82
CA THR A 422 20.03 -24.31 14.99
C THR A 422 20.21 -23.93 13.52
N TRP A 423 20.73 -22.74 13.27
CA TRP A 423 20.86 -22.14 11.95
C TRP A 423 22.28 -21.65 11.68
N MET A 424 22.79 -21.91 10.50
CA MET A 424 24.10 -21.37 10.09
C MET A 424 24.05 -19.84 10.04
N PRO A 425 25.06 -19.12 10.60
CA PRO A 425 25.09 -17.67 10.58
C PRO A 425 25.34 -17.13 9.17
N MET A 426 24.78 -15.96 8.92
CA MET A 426 25.12 -15.16 7.76
C MET A 426 25.73 -13.85 8.26
N LEU A 427 26.93 -13.56 7.83
CA LEU A 427 27.66 -12.37 8.23
C LEU A 427 27.88 -11.45 7.03
N GLU A 428 27.56 -10.19 7.22
CA GLU A 428 27.68 -9.13 6.22
C GLU A 428 28.56 -8.03 6.78
N VAL A 429 29.50 -7.51 5.97
CA VAL A 429 30.41 -6.45 6.37
C VAL A 429 30.92 -5.65 5.18
N TRP A 430 31.03 -4.33 5.33
CA TRP A 430 31.77 -3.44 4.42
C TRP A 430 33.14 -3.14 4.97
N PHE A 431 34.17 -3.23 4.13
CA PHE A 431 35.51 -2.93 4.53
C PHE A 431 36.32 -2.30 3.40
N LYS A 432 37.35 -1.53 3.78
CA LYS A 432 38.31 -0.93 2.87
C LYS A 432 39.72 -1.06 3.47
N THR A 433 40.64 -1.61 2.71
CA THR A 433 42.03 -1.80 3.15
C THR A 433 43.01 -1.87 1.99
N SER A 434 44.28 -1.48 2.23
CA SER A 434 45.42 -1.77 1.36
C SER A 434 46.36 -2.79 1.98
N THR A 435 46.00 -3.36 3.15
CA THR A 435 46.91 -4.22 3.92
C THR A 435 46.47 -5.67 3.89
N VAL A 436 47.33 -6.55 3.45
CA VAL A 436 47.14 -8.01 3.41
C VAL A 436 47.43 -8.70 4.74
N SER A 437 47.14 -9.98 4.87
CA SER A 437 47.34 -10.82 6.05
C SER A 437 46.66 -10.27 7.31
N ARG A 438 45.41 -9.81 7.18
CA ARG A 438 44.59 -9.21 8.25
C ARG A 438 43.24 -9.93 8.37
N ALA A 439 42.73 -10.01 9.61
CA ALA A 439 41.38 -10.46 9.87
C ALA A 439 40.41 -9.28 9.80
N ILE A 440 39.36 -9.41 9.02
CA ILE A 440 38.27 -8.41 8.89
C ILE A 440 37.36 -8.51 10.12
N CYS A 441 36.82 -9.69 10.33
CA CYS A 441 35.91 -10.02 11.44
C CYS A 441 35.88 -11.53 11.70
N GLY A 442 35.18 -11.95 12.75
CA GLY A 442 34.94 -13.35 13.04
C GLY A 442 34.04 -13.58 14.23
N LEU A 443 33.50 -14.77 14.30
CA LEU A 443 32.61 -15.29 15.34
C LEU A 443 33.26 -16.46 16.06
N TYR A 444 33.03 -16.62 17.37
CA TYR A 444 33.48 -17.78 18.10
C TYR A 444 32.57 -18.12 19.28
N GLU A 445 32.67 -19.35 19.68
CA GLU A 445 32.10 -19.90 20.89
C GLU A 445 32.96 -19.65 22.13
N GLN A 446 32.37 -19.58 23.32
CA GLN A 446 33.10 -19.41 24.58
C GLN A 446 34.10 -20.54 24.88
N GLY A 447 33.79 -21.79 24.50
CA GLY A 447 34.67 -22.95 24.62
C GLY A 447 35.75 -23.04 23.55
N LEU A 448 35.65 -22.25 22.48
CA LEU A 448 36.52 -22.22 21.30
C LEU A 448 36.48 -23.51 20.47
N ASP A 449 35.46 -24.35 20.64
CA ASP A 449 35.27 -25.56 19.83
C ASP A 449 34.72 -25.23 18.44
N HIS A 450 34.02 -24.08 18.32
CA HIS A 450 33.52 -23.56 17.07
C HIS A 450 34.01 -22.14 16.85
N GLU A 451 34.60 -21.89 15.70
CA GLU A 451 35.12 -20.59 15.27
C GLU A 451 34.85 -20.35 13.78
N LEU A 452 34.64 -19.10 13.41
CA LEU A 452 34.49 -18.66 12.03
C LEU A 452 35.23 -17.31 11.87
N ALA A 453 36.25 -17.24 11.05
CA ALA A 453 37.00 -16.00 10.83
C ALA A 453 37.21 -15.69 9.34
N PHE A 454 37.09 -14.43 8.99
CA PHE A 454 37.24 -13.88 7.65
C PHE A 454 38.57 -13.12 7.57
N VAL A 455 39.47 -13.62 6.76
CA VAL A 455 40.89 -13.17 6.74
C VAL A 455 41.35 -12.92 5.31
N LEU A 456 42.01 -11.83 5.07
CA LEU A 456 42.78 -11.62 3.84
C LEU A 456 44.13 -12.33 3.96
N ASN A 457 44.48 -13.17 2.99
CA ASN A 457 45.78 -13.85 2.95
C ASN A 457 46.91 -12.92 2.47
N ALA A 458 48.12 -13.43 2.29
CA ALA A 458 49.28 -12.64 1.83
C ALA A 458 49.12 -12.06 0.40
N SER A 459 48.18 -12.56 -0.39
CA SER A 459 47.83 -12.05 -1.72
C SER A 459 46.59 -11.14 -1.72
N GLY A 460 46.01 -10.84 -0.54
CA GLY A 460 44.80 -10.06 -0.43
C GLY A 460 43.54 -10.83 -0.79
N VAL A 461 43.58 -12.14 -1.02
CA VAL A 461 42.46 -13.00 -1.32
C VAL A 461 41.79 -13.39 -0.01
N LEU A 462 40.46 -13.42 0.00
CA LEU A 462 39.70 -13.81 1.17
C LEU A 462 39.91 -15.31 1.48
N GLN A 463 40.13 -15.60 2.75
CA GLN A 463 40.13 -16.95 3.33
C GLN A 463 39.11 -17.01 4.46
N ILE A 464 38.38 -18.13 4.53
CA ILE A 464 37.55 -18.46 5.67
C ILE A 464 38.28 -19.51 6.48
N GLU A 465 38.45 -19.20 7.74
CA GLU A 465 39.04 -20.11 8.71
C GLU A 465 37.93 -20.52 9.68
N HIS A 466 37.70 -21.83 9.83
CA HIS A 466 36.73 -22.37 10.77
C HIS A 466 37.29 -23.54 11.54
N THR A 467 36.76 -23.73 12.74
CA THR A 467 37.02 -24.89 13.60
C THR A 467 35.67 -25.50 13.96
N GLU A 468 35.57 -26.79 13.87
CA GLU A 468 34.43 -27.60 14.34
C GLU A 468 34.88 -28.45 15.50
N SER A 469 33.95 -28.80 16.39
CA SER A 469 34.25 -29.54 17.63
C SER A 469 35.07 -30.80 17.39
N GLY A 470 36.26 -30.86 18.01
CA GLY A 470 37.16 -31.98 17.92
C GLY A 470 37.99 -32.10 16.64
N GLU A 471 37.84 -31.17 15.69
CA GLU A 471 38.54 -31.19 14.40
C GLU A 471 39.62 -30.11 14.31
N PRO A 472 40.69 -30.32 13.52
CA PRO A 472 41.67 -29.30 13.24
C PRO A 472 41.05 -28.10 12.50
N ARG A 473 41.61 -26.92 12.72
CA ARG A 473 41.22 -25.71 11.98
C ARG A 473 41.35 -25.90 10.47
N VAL A 474 40.25 -25.64 9.75
CA VAL A 474 40.22 -25.71 8.30
C VAL A 474 40.34 -24.30 7.73
N ILE A 475 41.12 -24.17 6.66
CA ILE A 475 41.29 -22.90 5.93
C ILE A 475 40.80 -23.11 4.51
N THR A 476 39.73 -22.40 4.13
CA THR A 476 39.20 -22.41 2.76
C THR A 476 39.58 -21.13 2.06
N ALA A 477 40.41 -21.21 1.03
CA ALA A 477 40.70 -20.10 0.13
C ALA A 477 39.55 -19.89 -0.85
N THR A 478 39.22 -18.64 -1.13
CA THR A 478 38.21 -18.25 -2.12
C THR A 478 38.86 -17.78 -3.44
N SER A 479 38.06 -17.55 -4.46
CA SER A 479 38.50 -16.99 -5.73
C SER A 479 38.19 -15.49 -5.89
N THR A 480 38.19 -14.74 -4.77
CA THR A 480 37.78 -13.33 -4.79
C THR A 480 38.74 -12.39 -5.52
N GLY A 481 39.97 -12.80 -5.83
CA GLY A 481 41.03 -11.87 -6.23
C GLY A 481 41.55 -11.05 -5.05
N ASN A 482 42.34 -10.02 -5.33
CA ASN A 482 42.92 -9.14 -4.30
C ASN A 482 41.89 -8.08 -3.87
N LEU A 483 41.42 -8.18 -2.63
CA LEU A 483 40.48 -7.24 -1.99
C LEU A 483 41.21 -6.17 -1.15
N ALA A 484 42.56 -6.24 -1.04
CA ALA A 484 43.41 -5.23 -0.36
C ALA A 484 43.88 -4.18 -1.36
N ASN A 485 42.97 -3.46 -2.01
CA ASN A 485 43.21 -2.54 -3.13
C ASN A 485 42.78 -1.08 -2.83
N ASP A 486 42.54 -0.77 -1.53
CA ASP A 486 42.11 0.55 -1.04
C ASP A 486 40.75 1.02 -1.60
N THR A 487 39.86 0.08 -1.94
CA THR A 487 38.46 0.36 -2.30
C THR A 487 37.53 -0.28 -1.29
N TRP A 488 36.29 0.26 -1.20
CA TRP A 488 35.26 -0.38 -0.40
C TRP A 488 34.78 -1.66 -1.06
N HIS A 489 34.69 -2.73 -0.25
CA HIS A 489 34.15 -4.01 -0.64
C HIS A 489 33.01 -4.42 0.30
N HIS A 490 31.96 -4.98 -0.29
CA HIS A 490 30.87 -5.65 0.39
C HIS A 490 31.16 -7.14 0.47
N LEU A 491 31.27 -7.68 1.65
CA LEU A 491 31.48 -9.10 1.89
C LEU A 491 30.27 -9.70 2.60
N VAL A 492 29.70 -10.76 2.05
CA VAL A 492 28.68 -11.57 2.70
C VAL A 492 29.11 -13.03 2.75
N TYR A 493 29.07 -13.62 3.92
CA TYR A 493 29.11 -15.06 4.13
C TYR A 493 27.67 -15.54 4.37
N ASP A 494 27.17 -16.39 3.50
CA ASP A 494 25.88 -17.08 3.63
C ASP A 494 26.13 -18.53 4.09
N GLY A 495 26.02 -18.76 5.38
CA GLY A 495 26.22 -20.09 5.97
C GLY A 495 25.17 -21.11 5.55
N SER A 496 23.95 -20.67 5.21
CA SER A 496 22.86 -21.56 4.80
C SER A 496 23.08 -22.15 3.39
N LEU A 497 23.66 -21.36 2.48
CA LEU A 497 24.00 -21.77 1.12
C LEU A 497 25.45 -22.19 0.98
N LEU A 498 26.28 -22.04 2.04
CA LEU A 498 27.72 -22.23 2.03
C LEU A 498 28.40 -21.45 0.90
N ARG A 499 28.04 -20.15 0.78
CA ARG A 499 28.51 -19.27 -0.28
C ARG A 499 29.06 -17.96 0.26
N ILE A 500 29.90 -17.34 -0.57
CA ILE A 500 30.38 -15.99 -0.36
C ILE A 500 29.87 -15.11 -1.49
N TYR A 501 29.50 -13.89 -1.15
CA TYR A 501 29.24 -12.83 -2.09
C TYR A 501 30.22 -11.70 -1.85
N VAL A 502 30.77 -11.16 -2.91
CA VAL A 502 31.61 -9.95 -2.89
C VAL A 502 30.99 -8.97 -3.87
N ASP A 503 30.76 -7.75 -3.40
CA ASP A 503 30.19 -6.67 -4.19
C ASP A 503 28.86 -7.08 -4.87
N GLY A 504 28.02 -7.79 -4.12
CA GLY A 504 26.70 -8.27 -4.57
C GLY A 504 26.72 -9.51 -5.46
N VAL A 505 27.90 -10.05 -5.80
CA VAL A 505 28.07 -11.19 -6.72
C VAL A 505 28.60 -12.43 -5.99
N ALA A 506 28.01 -13.59 -6.26
CA ALA A 506 28.49 -14.85 -5.71
C ALA A 506 29.90 -15.20 -6.24
N VAL A 507 30.83 -15.56 -5.35
CA VAL A 507 32.19 -15.86 -5.66
C VAL A 507 32.57 -17.25 -5.16
N GLY A 508 33.18 -18.06 -6.04
CA GLY A 508 33.70 -19.38 -5.68
C GLY A 508 32.66 -20.50 -5.63
N GLY A 509 33.07 -21.70 -5.29
CA GLY A 509 32.24 -22.89 -5.12
C GLY A 509 31.71 -23.03 -3.69
N SER A 510 31.04 -24.17 -3.37
CA SER A 510 30.58 -24.48 -2.02
C SER A 510 31.74 -24.52 -1.02
N LEU A 511 31.51 -23.91 0.14
CA LEU A 511 32.48 -23.91 1.23
C LEU A 511 32.45 -25.22 2.01
N ALA A 512 33.55 -25.55 2.64
CA ALA A 512 33.70 -26.79 3.42
C ALA A 512 33.22 -26.64 4.90
N VAL A 513 32.50 -25.57 5.25
CA VAL A 513 31.98 -25.38 6.60
C VAL A 513 30.77 -26.28 6.77
N THR A 514 30.79 -27.27 7.60
CA THR A 514 29.69 -28.25 7.75
C THR A 514 28.83 -27.99 8.98
N SER A 515 29.36 -27.34 10.01
CA SER A 515 28.59 -26.93 11.19
C SER A 515 29.19 -25.71 11.86
N SER A 516 28.34 -24.91 12.49
CA SER A 516 28.73 -23.87 13.44
C SER A 516 27.77 -23.90 14.61
N GLN A 517 28.25 -23.88 15.83
CA GLN A 517 27.44 -24.00 17.02
C GLN A 517 27.85 -22.97 18.07
N ASN A 518 26.87 -22.48 18.83
CA ASN A 518 27.07 -21.60 19.98
C ASN A 518 27.90 -20.33 19.69
N LEU A 519 27.92 -19.84 18.48
CA LEU A 519 28.69 -18.64 18.11
C LEU A 519 28.09 -17.42 18.83
N ARG A 520 28.80 -16.91 19.83
CA ARG A 520 28.32 -15.90 20.76
C ARG A 520 29.10 -14.58 20.67
N TYR A 521 30.38 -14.66 20.38
CA TYR A 521 31.24 -13.48 20.40
C TYR A 521 31.60 -13.03 18.99
N LEU A 522 31.36 -11.74 18.70
CA LEU A 522 31.73 -11.11 17.44
C LEU A 522 33.00 -10.25 17.65
N HIS A 523 33.97 -10.46 16.81
CA HIS A 523 35.17 -9.63 16.70
C HIS A 523 35.14 -8.86 15.38
N VAL A 524 35.50 -7.58 15.40
CA VAL A 524 35.57 -6.71 14.21
C VAL A 524 36.88 -5.95 14.24
N GLY A 525 37.60 -5.91 13.12
CA GLY A 525 38.91 -5.24 13.00
C GLY A 525 40.07 -6.05 13.56
N GLY A 526 39.92 -7.38 13.65
CA GLY A 526 40.90 -8.32 14.15
C GLY A 526 40.20 -9.60 14.61
N TYR A 527 40.96 -10.62 14.94
CA TYR A 527 40.39 -11.85 15.45
C TYR A 527 41.17 -12.37 16.65
N ARG A 528 40.54 -12.46 17.82
CA ARG A 528 41.12 -12.94 19.11
C ARG A 528 42.44 -12.24 19.47
N GLY A 529 42.49 -10.91 19.26
CA GLY A 529 43.67 -10.10 19.56
C GLY A 529 44.86 -10.31 18.61
N ALA A 530 44.67 -10.96 17.47
CA ALA A 530 45.69 -11.19 16.47
C ALA A 530 45.25 -10.73 15.08
N ARG A 531 46.16 -10.57 14.17
CA ARG A 531 45.94 -10.17 12.76
C ARG A 531 45.10 -8.91 12.66
N LEU A 532 45.39 -7.94 13.53
CA LEU A 532 44.63 -6.69 13.65
C LEU A 532 44.51 -5.98 12.30
N PHE A 533 43.33 -5.54 11.97
CA PHE A 533 42.96 -4.92 10.70
C PHE A 533 43.57 -3.50 10.60
N THR A 534 43.98 -3.12 9.40
CA THR A 534 44.40 -1.75 9.06
C THR A 534 43.48 -1.28 7.94
N GLY A 535 42.76 -0.20 8.17
CA GLY A 535 41.80 0.32 7.20
C GLY A 535 40.46 0.67 7.85
N GLN A 536 39.40 0.68 7.08
CA GLN A 536 38.07 1.09 7.50
C GLN A 536 37.11 -0.09 7.45
N ILE A 537 36.18 -0.14 8.43
CA ILE A 537 35.07 -1.11 8.47
C ILE A 537 33.78 -0.35 8.80
N ALA A 538 32.69 -0.73 8.15
CA ALA A 538 31.34 -0.22 8.35
C ALA A 538 30.30 -1.34 8.21
N HIS A 539 29.11 -1.13 8.68
CA HIS A 539 27.91 -1.94 8.46
C HIS A 539 28.14 -3.44 8.68
N VAL A 540 28.35 -3.86 9.91
CA VAL A 540 28.48 -5.27 10.28
C VAL A 540 27.12 -5.81 10.70
N ALA A 541 26.56 -6.75 9.96
CA ALA A 541 25.28 -7.38 10.24
C ALA A 541 25.40 -8.91 10.39
N LEU A 542 24.70 -9.46 11.36
CA LEU A 542 24.58 -10.88 11.59
C LEU A 542 23.11 -11.31 11.52
N HIS A 543 22.82 -12.18 10.58
CA HIS A 543 21.53 -12.84 10.47
C HIS A 543 21.64 -14.29 10.91
N VAL A 544 20.61 -14.82 11.56
CA VAL A 544 20.50 -16.20 12.01
C VAL A 544 19.17 -16.74 11.50
N ALA A 545 19.15 -17.40 10.36
CA ALA A 545 17.97 -18.03 9.78
C ALA A 545 18.27 -18.81 8.49
N GLN A 546 17.23 -19.37 7.87
CA GLN A 546 17.29 -19.81 6.47
C GLN A 546 17.54 -18.59 5.56
N GLY A 547 18.60 -18.65 4.80
CA GLY A 547 19.23 -17.55 4.15
C GLY A 547 18.33 -16.71 3.24
N PRO A 548 18.54 -15.39 3.23
CA PRO A 548 17.99 -14.54 2.21
C PRO A 548 18.52 -14.99 0.84
N ALA A 549 17.68 -14.89 -0.19
CA ALA A 549 18.12 -15.18 -1.54
C ALA A 549 19.21 -14.20 -1.97
N GLY A 550 20.07 -14.58 -2.91
CA GLY A 550 21.14 -13.72 -3.42
C GLY A 550 20.69 -12.33 -3.90
N THR A 551 19.37 -12.14 -4.17
CA THR A 551 18.74 -10.86 -4.47
C THR A 551 18.87 -9.83 -3.33
N VAL A 552 18.86 -10.26 -2.06
CA VAL A 552 19.04 -9.36 -0.89
C VAL A 552 20.45 -8.77 -0.90
N TYR A 553 21.44 -9.58 -1.13
CA TYR A 553 22.83 -9.12 -1.13
C TYR A 553 23.12 -8.17 -2.29
N ALA A 554 22.49 -8.41 -3.45
CA ALA A 554 22.55 -7.48 -4.57
C ALA A 554 21.84 -6.15 -4.25
N ALA A 555 20.72 -6.19 -3.55
CA ALA A 555 20.00 -4.99 -3.10
C ALA A 555 20.83 -4.19 -2.09
N ASN A 556 21.46 -4.86 -1.09
CA ASN A 556 22.33 -4.21 -0.11
C ASN A 556 23.56 -3.59 -0.78
N TYR A 557 24.17 -4.26 -1.74
CA TYR A 557 25.24 -3.67 -2.53
C TYR A 557 24.76 -2.49 -3.39
N GLY A 558 23.59 -2.61 -4.03
CA GLY A 558 22.95 -1.51 -4.77
C GLY A 558 22.69 -0.28 -3.90
N ALA A 559 22.27 -0.48 -2.65
CA ALA A 559 22.10 0.59 -1.68
C ALA A 559 23.40 1.35 -1.39
N SER A 560 24.55 0.65 -1.33
CA SER A 560 25.87 1.28 -1.13
C SER A 560 26.33 2.15 -2.31
N THR A 561 25.70 2.00 -3.47
CA THR A 561 25.93 2.84 -4.67
C THR A 561 24.89 3.96 -4.83
N GLY A 562 24.01 4.14 -3.84
CA GLY A 562 23.02 5.20 -3.83
C GLY A 562 21.80 4.96 -4.70
N TYR A 563 21.62 3.77 -5.29
CA TYR A 563 20.56 3.48 -6.26
C TYR A 563 20.45 4.53 -7.39
N SER A 564 21.58 5.09 -7.81
CA SER A 564 21.60 6.03 -8.94
C SER A 564 21.17 5.34 -10.24
N GLY A 565 20.23 5.95 -10.96
CA GLY A 565 19.69 5.36 -12.19
C GLY A 565 18.52 4.39 -11.98
N GLU A 566 18.04 4.23 -10.75
CA GLU A 566 16.78 3.55 -10.43
C GLU A 566 15.60 4.30 -11.09
N SER A 567 14.62 3.58 -11.62
CA SER A 567 13.41 4.20 -12.14
C SER A 567 12.55 4.79 -11.01
N ALA A 568 11.73 5.77 -11.32
CA ALA A 568 10.94 6.47 -10.30
C ALA A 568 9.96 5.52 -9.59
N ASP A 569 9.29 4.62 -10.31
CA ASP A 569 8.42 3.58 -9.75
C ASP A 569 9.17 2.64 -8.79
N SER A 570 10.32 2.10 -9.20
CA SER A 570 11.15 1.25 -8.35
C SER A 570 11.60 1.98 -7.06
N ARG A 571 11.90 3.30 -7.16
CA ARG A 571 12.22 4.13 -6.00
C ARG A 571 11.02 4.27 -5.06
N VAL A 572 9.82 4.50 -5.59
CA VAL A 572 8.59 4.61 -4.79
C VAL A 572 8.29 3.28 -4.10
N GLU A 573 8.35 2.15 -4.81
CA GLU A 573 8.16 0.82 -4.23
C GLU A 573 9.16 0.51 -3.12
N ARG A 574 10.44 0.83 -3.32
CA ARG A 574 11.48 0.64 -2.31
C ARG A 574 11.23 1.48 -1.06
N LEU A 575 10.90 2.78 -1.21
CA LEU A 575 10.58 3.66 -0.09
C LEU A 575 9.32 3.22 0.66
N ALA A 576 8.32 2.74 -0.05
CA ALA A 576 7.10 2.17 0.54
C ALA A 576 7.42 0.91 1.37
N ARG A 577 8.30 0.04 0.87
CA ARG A 577 8.80 -1.12 1.61
C ARG A 577 9.52 -0.70 2.90
N TYR A 578 10.34 0.35 2.87
CA TYR A 578 10.98 0.91 4.07
C TYR A 578 9.95 1.43 5.08
N ALA A 579 8.80 1.88 4.61
CA ALA A 579 7.66 2.27 5.44
C ALA A 579 6.82 1.08 5.97
N GLY A 580 7.15 -0.14 5.58
CA GLY A 580 6.41 -1.36 5.93
C GLY A 580 5.10 -1.51 5.17
N LEU A 581 4.99 -0.94 3.97
CA LEU A 581 3.88 -1.17 3.04
C LEU A 581 4.20 -2.39 2.18
N SER A 582 3.22 -3.26 2.00
CA SER A 582 3.37 -4.50 1.23
C SER A 582 3.23 -4.29 -0.28
N SER A 583 2.58 -3.21 -0.69
CA SER A 583 2.35 -2.89 -2.10
C SER A 583 2.11 -1.39 -2.30
N VAL A 584 2.35 -0.95 -3.53
CA VAL A 584 2.03 0.38 -4.04
C VAL A 584 1.34 0.19 -5.37
N THR A 585 0.30 0.95 -5.63
CA THR A 585 -0.33 1.03 -6.95
C THR A 585 0.46 2.00 -7.81
N ILE A 586 1.09 1.52 -8.86
CA ILE A 586 1.75 2.35 -9.88
C ILE A 586 0.80 2.48 -11.06
N LEU A 587 0.44 3.71 -11.39
CA LEU A 587 -0.44 4.05 -12.52
C LEU A 587 0.37 4.71 -13.63
N GLY A 588 0.28 4.17 -14.83
CA GLY A 588 1.06 4.60 -15.99
C GLY A 588 2.50 4.09 -15.98
N SER A 589 3.34 4.66 -16.83
CA SER A 589 4.75 4.31 -16.98
C SER A 589 5.65 5.45 -16.53
N THR A 590 6.63 5.17 -15.69
CA THR A 590 7.61 6.18 -15.30
C THR A 590 8.71 6.32 -16.36
N HIS A 591 9.12 7.56 -16.62
CA HIS A 591 10.05 7.88 -17.72
C HIS A 591 11.42 8.34 -17.23
N ASP A 592 11.53 8.70 -15.96
CA ASP A 592 12.77 9.23 -15.41
C ASP A 592 13.54 8.19 -14.59
N GLN A 593 14.84 8.18 -14.83
CA GLN A 593 15.79 7.59 -13.91
C GLN A 593 16.17 8.63 -12.86
N VAL A 594 16.12 8.24 -11.60
CA VAL A 594 16.37 9.11 -10.47
C VAL A 594 17.82 9.02 -10.05
N ALA A 595 18.46 10.14 -9.75
CA ALA A 595 19.82 10.19 -9.23
C ALA A 595 19.91 9.56 -7.83
N SER A 596 21.13 9.44 -7.27
CA SER A 596 21.33 8.95 -5.92
C SER A 596 20.37 9.61 -4.91
N GLN A 597 19.82 8.82 -4.02
CA GLN A 597 18.89 9.31 -2.98
C GLN A 597 19.57 10.28 -2.00
N GLY A 598 20.89 10.19 -1.88
CA GLY A 598 21.64 10.97 -0.90
C GLY A 598 21.62 10.37 0.51
N PRO A 599 22.14 11.12 1.49
CA PRO A 599 22.37 10.64 2.85
C PRO A 599 21.08 10.41 3.64
N ALA A 600 21.21 9.82 4.82
CA ALA A 600 20.18 9.66 5.83
C ALA A 600 19.58 11.00 6.31
N GLY A 601 18.55 10.96 7.12
CA GLY A 601 18.03 12.12 7.85
C GLY A 601 16.84 12.82 7.18
N SER A 602 16.04 12.09 6.39
CA SER A 602 14.75 12.58 5.88
C SER A 602 13.64 11.56 6.14
N GLY A 603 12.42 12.04 6.34
CA GLY A 603 11.24 11.17 6.45
C GLY A 603 10.90 10.52 5.11
N VAL A 604 10.26 9.35 5.17
CA VAL A 604 9.87 8.59 3.97
C VAL A 604 9.00 9.42 3.01
N VAL A 605 8.07 10.23 3.56
CA VAL A 605 7.20 11.09 2.75
C VAL A 605 8.00 12.14 1.99
N ALA A 606 8.98 12.77 2.63
CA ALA A 606 9.84 13.75 1.97
C ALA A 606 10.60 13.10 0.79
N ARG A 607 11.13 11.90 0.98
CA ARG A 607 11.80 11.15 -0.09
C ARG A 607 10.85 10.73 -1.23
N LEU A 608 9.63 10.37 -0.92
CA LEU A 608 8.59 10.09 -1.93
C LEU A 608 8.23 11.36 -2.72
N ARG A 609 8.14 12.52 -2.04
CA ARG A 609 7.88 13.81 -2.69
C ARG A 609 9.03 14.26 -3.61
N GLU A 610 10.28 13.96 -3.26
CA GLU A 610 11.41 14.19 -4.17
C GLU A 610 11.26 13.40 -5.49
N VAL A 611 10.74 12.18 -5.43
CA VAL A 611 10.46 11.38 -6.64
C VAL A 611 9.30 11.99 -7.42
N GLU A 612 8.22 12.36 -6.75
CA GLU A 612 7.05 13.02 -7.34
C GLU A 612 7.46 14.30 -8.10
N ALA A 613 8.26 15.17 -7.48
CA ALA A 613 8.77 16.37 -8.11
C ALA A 613 9.71 16.07 -9.29
N THR A 614 10.52 15.03 -9.20
CA THR A 614 11.48 14.64 -10.25
C THR A 614 10.77 14.10 -11.49
N GLU A 615 9.74 13.28 -11.32
CA GLU A 615 8.98 12.66 -12.41
C GLU A 615 7.81 13.54 -12.88
N SER A 616 7.43 14.57 -12.12
CA SER A 616 6.18 15.34 -12.32
C SER A 616 4.93 14.46 -12.21
N GLY A 617 5.00 13.41 -11.40
CA GLY A 617 3.90 12.51 -11.10
C GLY A 617 2.99 13.02 -10.00
N ARG A 618 2.17 12.13 -9.45
CA ARG A 618 1.29 12.44 -8.31
C ARG A 618 1.28 11.30 -7.30
N LEU A 619 1.48 11.63 -6.04
CA LEU A 619 1.50 10.69 -4.91
C LEU A 619 0.28 10.94 -4.01
N TYR A 620 -0.50 9.88 -3.71
CA TYR A 620 -1.65 9.98 -2.81
C TYR A 620 -1.93 8.65 -2.12
N ALA A 621 -2.73 8.67 -1.05
CA ALA A 621 -3.21 7.45 -0.41
C ALA A 621 -4.40 6.87 -1.16
N GLU A 622 -4.56 5.56 -1.20
CA GLU A 622 -5.75 4.91 -1.76
C GLU A 622 -6.97 5.16 -0.87
N ARG A 623 -8.16 5.17 -1.46
CA ARG A 623 -9.42 5.41 -0.75
C ARG A 623 -10.22 4.16 -0.45
N ASP A 624 -9.82 3.03 -0.99
CA ASP A 624 -10.47 1.71 -0.88
C ASP A 624 -9.70 0.76 0.04
N TYR A 625 -8.39 0.93 0.17
CA TYR A 625 -7.57 0.14 1.08
C TYR A 625 -6.43 0.97 1.69
N PHE A 626 -5.71 0.38 2.64
CA PHE A 626 -4.57 1.02 3.30
C PHE A 626 -3.32 0.91 2.43
N GLY A 627 -3.26 1.70 1.39
CA GLY A 627 -2.24 1.67 0.36
C GLY A 627 -1.83 3.04 -0.15
N LEU A 628 -0.74 3.06 -0.89
CA LEU A 628 -0.17 4.23 -1.55
C LEU A 628 -0.34 4.08 -3.06
N ALA A 629 -0.79 5.13 -3.73
CA ALA A 629 -0.81 5.24 -5.18
C ALA A 629 0.23 6.24 -5.65
N TYR A 630 0.90 5.90 -6.74
CA TYR A 630 1.77 6.79 -7.48
C TYR A 630 1.36 6.79 -8.94
N GLN A 631 0.99 7.96 -9.45
CA GLN A 631 0.69 8.18 -10.86
C GLN A 631 1.88 8.82 -11.55
N SER A 632 2.29 8.25 -12.66
CA SER A 632 3.28 8.87 -13.52
C SER A 632 2.69 10.06 -14.30
N ARG A 633 3.56 10.88 -14.84
CA ARG A 633 3.16 12.08 -15.59
C ARG A 633 2.34 11.77 -16.86
N ASP A 634 2.54 10.63 -17.50
CA ASP A 634 1.82 10.28 -18.72
C ASP A 634 0.32 10.09 -18.47
N VAL A 635 -0.07 9.45 -17.39
CA VAL A 635 -1.49 9.36 -16.99
C VAL A 635 -2.09 10.75 -16.81
N ARG A 636 -1.31 11.70 -16.26
CA ARG A 636 -1.77 13.04 -15.96
C ARG A 636 -1.83 13.95 -17.20
N TYR A 637 -0.81 13.89 -18.04
CA TYR A 637 -0.67 14.84 -19.17
C TYR A 637 -1.08 14.27 -20.52
N ASN A 638 -1.16 12.96 -20.64
CA ASN A 638 -1.62 12.26 -21.84
C ASN A 638 -2.69 11.23 -21.50
N PRO A 639 -3.81 11.63 -20.85
CA PRO A 639 -4.88 10.67 -20.55
C PRO A 639 -5.48 10.15 -21.85
N ASP A 640 -5.82 8.86 -21.90
CA ASP A 640 -6.56 8.32 -23.04
C ASP A 640 -7.92 9.02 -23.12
N PRO A 641 -8.35 9.52 -24.29
CA PRO A 641 -9.68 10.12 -24.45
C PRO A 641 -10.85 9.21 -24.02
N VAL A 642 -10.62 7.89 -23.98
CA VAL A 642 -11.58 6.90 -23.50
C VAL A 642 -11.74 6.96 -21.97
N ASP A 643 -10.76 7.54 -21.26
CA ASP A 643 -10.74 7.60 -19.79
C ASP A 643 -11.49 8.83 -19.24
N GLU A 644 -12.24 9.57 -20.06
CA GLU A 644 -13.13 10.60 -19.56
C GLU A 644 -14.20 10.00 -18.65
N VAL A 645 -14.18 10.37 -17.37
CA VAL A 645 -15.00 9.67 -16.38
C VAL A 645 -16.49 10.01 -16.55
N PHE A 646 -16.80 11.30 -16.78
CA PHE A 646 -18.16 11.74 -17.05
C PHE A 646 -18.16 13.10 -17.78
N THR A 647 -19.36 13.51 -18.23
CA THR A 647 -19.62 14.87 -18.72
C THR A 647 -20.77 15.47 -17.94
N ILE A 648 -20.75 16.79 -17.71
CA ILE A 648 -21.79 17.49 -16.95
C ILE A 648 -22.19 18.80 -17.63
N SER A 649 -23.48 19.08 -17.73
CA SER A 649 -23.96 20.35 -18.24
C SER A 649 -23.79 21.46 -17.20
N TYR A 650 -23.40 22.64 -17.63
CA TYR A 650 -23.37 23.84 -16.76
C TYR A 650 -24.69 24.05 -16.01
N ALA A 651 -25.82 23.74 -16.65
CA ALA A 651 -27.14 23.90 -16.06
C ALA A 651 -27.41 22.93 -14.87
N ASP A 652 -26.65 21.86 -14.80
CA ASP A 652 -26.80 20.81 -13.75
C ASP A 652 -25.82 21.06 -12.57
N LEU A 653 -24.97 22.08 -12.67
CA LEU A 653 -24.04 22.42 -11.59
C LEU A 653 -24.72 23.25 -10.51
N GLU A 654 -24.24 23.09 -9.28
CA GLU A 654 -24.57 24.03 -8.21
C GLU A 654 -24.02 25.42 -8.51
N PRO A 655 -24.67 26.50 -8.02
CA PRO A 655 -24.18 27.87 -8.23
C PRO A 655 -22.77 28.05 -7.64
N GLY A 656 -21.92 28.77 -8.38
CA GLY A 656 -20.58 29.11 -7.89
C GLY A 656 -19.45 28.79 -8.84
N LEU A 657 -19.74 28.22 -10.04
CA LEU A 657 -18.70 28.05 -11.06
C LEU A 657 -18.08 29.39 -11.41
N GLN A 658 -16.76 29.49 -11.26
CA GLN A 658 -16.00 30.69 -11.53
C GLN A 658 -14.83 30.42 -12.45
N LEU A 659 -14.54 31.38 -13.31
CA LEU A 659 -13.32 31.46 -14.10
C LEU A 659 -12.30 32.30 -13.32
N ALA A 660 -11.22 31.68 -12.89
CA ALA A 660 -10.11 32.34 -12.20
C ALA A 660 -9.10 32.84 -13.23
N ASP A 661 -8.70 34.11 -13.09
CA ASP A 661 -7.65 34.73 -13.90
C ASP A 661 -6.79 35.60 -12.98
N ASP A 662 -5.78 34.96 -12.39
CA ASP A 662 -4.83 35.56 -11.45
C ASP A 662 -3.39 35.07 -11.70
N ASP A 663 -2.46 35.63 -10.96
CA ASP A 663 -1.02 35.33 -11.07
C ASP A 663 -0.52 34.22 -10.14
N GLN A 664 -1.39 33.50 -9.41
CA GLN A 664 -0.98 32.48 -8.43
C GLN A 664 -0.17 31.35 -9.05
N LYS A 665 -0.44 31.02 -10.32
CA LYS A 665 0.27 29.97 -11.05
C LYS A 665 1.35 30.51 -11.98
N LEU A 666 1.49 31.83 -12.12
CA LEU A 666 2.48 32.42 -13.02
C LEU A 666 3.90 32.07 -12.59
N VAL A 667 4.66 31.48 -13.48
CA VAL A 667 6.11 31.19 -13.32
C VAL A 667 6.78 31.44 -14.65
N ASN A 668 7.64 32.45 -14.70
CA ASN A 668 8.32 32.84 -15.91
C ASN A 668 9.84 32.86 -15.81
N GLU A 669 10.37 32.57 -14.62
CA GLU A 669 11.79 32.33 -14.35
C GLU A 669 11.92 31.09 -13.47
N VAL A 670 12.71 30.12 -13.88
CA VAL A 670 12.97 28.91 -13.11
C VAL A 670 14.47 28.71 -12.93
N GLU A 671 14.89 28.59 -11.68
CA GLU A 671 16.23 28.19 -11.31
C GLU A 671 16.20 26.74 -10.82
N ALA A 672 16.66 25.82 -11.67
CA ALA A 672 16.60 24.40 -11.40
C ALA A 672 17.96 23.83 -11.08
N SER A 673 18.02 22.88 -10.13
CA SER A 673 19.27 22.24 -9.72
C SER A 673 19.07 20.77 -9.36
N ARG A 674 20.15 20.02 -9.33
CA ARG A 674 20.26 18.66 -8.79
C ARG A 674 21.47 18.53 -7.88
N PRO A 675 21.49 17.57 -6.96
CA PRO A 675 22.67 17.32 -6.14
C PRO A 675 23.91 17.05 -7.01
N GLY A 676 24.99 17.80 -6.74
CA GLY A 676 26.26 17.68 -7.47
C GLY A 676 26.26 18.14 -8.92
N GLY A 677 25.16 18.75 -9.41
CA GLY A 677 25.04 19.31 -10.76
C GLY A 677 25.16 20.82 -10.82
N ALA A 678 25.15 21.35 -12.05
CA ALA A 678 25.12 22.78 -12.29
C ALA A 678 23.67 23.32 -12.23
N THR A 679 23.51 24.50 -11.66
CA THR A 679 22.22 25.20 -11.67
C THR A 679 21.89 25.63 -13.10
N GLN A 680 20.65 25.37 -13.52
CA GLN A 680 20.11 25.74 -14.81
C GLN A 680 19.06 26.84 -14.62
N THR A 681 19.16 27.92 -15.37
CA THR A 681 18.19 29.01 -15.32
C THR A 681 17.45 29.12 -16.67
N VAL A 682 16.13 29.10 -16.61
CA VAL A 682 15.24 29.23 -17.76
C VAL A 682 14.31 30.39 -17.53
N THR A 683 14.21 31.29 -18.50
CA THR A 683 13.38 32.48 -18.41
C THR A 683 12.51 32.61 -19.66
N ALA A 684 11.27 33.11 -19.52
CA ALA A 684 10.39 33.50 -20.60
C ALA A 684 10.40 35.04 -20.74
N PRO A 685 11.27 35.63 -21.58
CA PRO A 685 11.48 37.11 -21.62
C PRO A 685 10.24 37.91 -21.95
N SER A 686 9.35 37.37 -22.81
CA SER A 686 8.10 38.04 -23.17
C SER A 686 7.12 38.11 -22.00
N SER A 687 7.05 37.07 -21.20
CA SER A 687 6.22 37.03 -20.01
C SER A 687 6.76 37.93 -18.91
N VAL A 688 8.09 37.92 -18.70
CA VAL A 688 8.72 38.86 -17.76
C VAL A 688 8.50 40.32 -18.15
N LEU A 689 8.53 40.59 -19.43
CA LEU A 689 8.22 41.96 -19.94
C LEU A 689 6.75 42.36 -19.71
N ALA A 690 5.83 41.40 -19.83
CA ALA A 690 4.39 41.66 -19.72
C ALA A 690 3.92 41.71 -18.25
N PHE A 691 4.42 40.83 -17.40
CA PHE A 691 3.88 40.60 -16.04
C PHE A 691 4.88 40.91 -14.90
N GLY A 692 6.17 41.12 -15.22
CA GLY A 692 7.23 41.18 -14.24
C GLY A 692 7.85 39.79 -13.97
N SER A 693 8.86 39.71 -13.07
CA SER A 693 9.54 38.46 -12.71
C SER A 693 8.75 37.68 -11.66
N TYR A 694 8.46 36.40 -11.96
CA TYR A 694 7.86 35.41 -11.08
C TYR A 694 8.79 34.21 -11.00
N PRO A 695 9.80 34.27 -10.10
CA PRO A 695 10.83 33.25 -9.99
C PRO A 695 10.38 32.04 -9.18
N GLN A 696 10.82 30.86 -9.60
CA GLN A 696 10.66 29.61 -8.87
C GLN A 696 11.98 28.84 -8.81
N GLN A 697 12.28 28.27 -7.66
CA GLN A 697 13.35 27.29 -7.51
C GLN A 697 12.80 25.88 -7.68
N LEU A 698 13.53 25.00 -8.40
CA LEU A 698 13.20 23.64 -8.67
C LEU A 698 14.38 22.72 -8.33
N ASN A 699 14.24 21.92 -7.28
CA ASN A 699 15.25 20.93 -6.91
C ASN A 699 14.75 19.53 -7.29
N VAL A 700 15.46 18.84 -8.17
CA VAL A 700 15.06 17.53 -8.71
C VAL A 700 16.23 16.55 -8.70
N LEU A 701 15.91 15.27 -8.58
CA LEU A 701 16.89 14.18 -8.59
C LEU A 701 17.11 13.65 -10.02
N LYS A 702 17.24 14.54 -11.01
CA LYS A 702 17.56 14.16 -12.38
C LYS A 702 19.02 13.67 -12.49
N THR A 703 19.27 12.73 -13.38
CA THR A 703 20.61 12.13 -13.55
C THR A 703 21.61 13.01 -14.30
N THR A 704 21.13 14.00 -15.06
CA THR A 704 21.98 14.92 -15.86
C THR A 704 21.47 16.36 -15.79
N ASP A 705 22.37 17.33 -16.02
CA ASP A 705 22.02 18.76 -16.03
C ASP A 705 21.12 19.12 -17.22
N LEU A 706 21.22 18.37 -18.33
CA LEU A 706 20.30 18.55 -19.47
C LEU A 706 18.86 18.23 -19.06
N LYS A 707 18.61 17.12 -18.38
CA LYS A 707 17.29 16.77 -17.88
C LYS A 707 16.77 17.76 -16.82
N VAL A 708 17.66 18.40 -16.07
CA VAL A 708 17.30 19.50 -15.16
C VAL A 708 16.82 20.71 -15.93
N ALA A 709 17.52 21.08 -17.01
CA ALA A 709 17.10 22.16 -17.89
C ALA A 709 15.75 21.85 -18.57
N ASP A 710 15.55 20.62 -19.04
CA ASP A 710 14.29 20.18 -19.66
C ASP A 710 13.11 20.35 -18.69
N ALA A 711 13.27 19.94 -17.42
CA ALA A 711 12.25 20.12 -16.38
C ALA A 711 11.94 21.62 -16.12
N ALA A 712 12.96 22.47 -16.14
CA ALA A 712 12.77 23.91 -16.02
C ALA A 712 12.05 24.51 -17.23
N TYR A 713 12.41 24.09 -18.46
CA TYR A 713 11.70 24.51 -19.70
C TYR A 713 10.25 24.08 -19.68
N TRP A 714 9.95 22.86 -19.23
CA TRP A 714 8.57 22.41 -19.08
C TRP A 714 7.76 23.31 -18.17
N LEU A 715 8.29 23.63 -17.01
CA LEU A 715 7.62 24.45 -16.02
C LEU A 715 7.36 25.87 -16.57
N VAL A 716 8.37 26.50 -17.17
CA VAL A 716 8.23 27.83 -17.79
C VAL A 716 7.25 27.78 -18.96
N SER A 717 7.33 26.77 -19.85
CA SER A 717 6.42 26.69 -21.01
C SER A 717 4.97 26.56 -20.62
N ARG A 718 4.71 25.96 -19.47
CA ARG A 718 3.35 25.72 -18.96
C ARG A 718 2.77 26.93 -18.25
N TYR A 719 3.58 27.59 -17.42
CA TYR A 719 3.12 28.59 -16.47
C TYR A 719 3.57 30.04 -16.76
N ALA A 720 4.35 30.29 -17.81
CA ALA A 720 4.79 31.64 -18.14
C ALA A 720 3.65 32.54 -18.63
N ASN A 721 2.60 31.96 -19.22
CA ASN A 721 1.41 32.67 -19.67
C ASN A 721 0.18 31.80 -19.29
N PRO A 722 -0.23 31.79 -18.05
CA PRO A 722 -1.37 30.98 -17.61
C PRO A 722 -2.65 31.53 -18.24
N ASP A 723 -3.54 30.67 -18.70
CA ASP A 723 -4.86 31.03 -19.13
C ASP A 723 -5.85 31.04 -17.97
N PRO A 724 -6.96 31.79 -18.12
CA PRO A 724 -8.07 31.66 -17.18
C PRO A 724 -8.58 30.22 -17.08
N GLU A 725 -8.82 29.76 -15.86
CA GLU A 725 -9.16 28.37 -15.58
C GLU A 725 -10.35 28.21 -14.63
N ILE A 726 -11.05 27.08 -14.74
CA ILE A 726 -12.07 26.67 -13.78
C ILE A 726 -11.34 25.91 -12.68
N ARG A 727 -11.32 26.46 -11.45
CA ARG A 727 -10.62 25.86 -10.29
C ARG A 727 -11.51 25.04 -9.40
N GLU A 728 -12.81 25.31 -9.42
CA GLU A 728 -13.77 24.63 -8.58
C GLU A 728 -15.02 24.28 -9.38
N VAL A 729 -15.47 23.04 -9.28
CA VAL A 729 -16.71 22.58 -9.91
C VAL A 729 -17.60 21.98 -8.82
N PRO A 730 -18.67 22.69 -8.40
CA PRO A 730 -19.60 22.22 -7.39
C PRO A 730 -20.68 21.33 -8.01
N VAL A 731 -20.87 20.12 -7.48
CA VAL A 731 -21.81 19.11 -7.99
C VAL A 731 -22.67 18.56 -6.85
N GLU A 732 -24.01 18.62 -6.99
CA GLU A 732 -24.92 17.80 -6.18
C GLU A 732 -25.04 16.43 -6.86
N ALA A 733 -24.12 15.53 -6.50
CA ALA A 733 -23.93 14.26 -7.19
C ALA A 733 -25.16 13.34 -7.14
N ALA A 734 -25.93 13.38 -6.04
CA ALA A 734 -27.08 12.51 -5.84
C ALA A 734 -28.20 12.69 -6.85
N THR A 735 -28.30 13.88 -7.45
CA THR A 735 -29.34 14.21 -8.45
C THR A 735 -28.93 13.85 -9.87
N MET A 736 -27.66 13.49 -10.08
CA MET A 736 -27.10 13.25 -11.41
C MET A 736 -27.39 11.85 -11.93
N ALA A 737 -27.70 11.74 -13.21
CA ALA A 737 -27.84 10.46 -13.88
C ALA A 737 -26.52 9.67 -13.92
N SER A 738 -25.39 10.39 -14.00
CA SER A 738 -24.01 9.85 -13.95
C SER A 738 -23.45 9.72 -12.54
N TYR A 739 -24.29 9.52 -11.54
CA TYR A 739 -23.88 9.48 -10.12
C TYR A 739 -22.72 8.52 -9.86
N LEU A 740 -22.78 7.30 -10.39
CA LEU A 740 -21.71 6.32 -10.22
C LEU A 740 -20.40 6.78 -10.84
N ASP A 741 -20.44 7.34 -12.03
CA ASP A 741 -19.26 7.83 -12.74
C ASP A 741 -18.64 9.03 -11.99
N ILE A 742 -19.48 9.90 -11.41
CA ILE A 742 -19.02 10.98 -10.54
C ILE A 742 -18.32 10.43 -9.29
N LEU A 743 -18.83 9.37 -8.69
CA LEU A 743 -18.18 8.70 -7.55
C LEU A 743 -16.90 7.96 -7.95
N ASP A 744 -16.78 7.52 -9.19
CA ASP A 744 -15.59 6.87 -9.71
C ASP A 744 -14.46 7.89 -9.96
N ALA A 745 -14.76 9.16 -10.14
CA ALA A 745 -13.76 10.23 -10.26
C ALA A 745 -12.88 10.32 -9.00
N ASP A 746 -11.57 10.39 -9.22
CA ASP A 746 -10.54 10.57 -8.19
C ASP A 746 -9.43 11.49 -8.71
N ILE A 747 -8.38 11.66 -7.96
CA ILE A 747 -7.22 12.50 -8.30
C ILE A 747 -6.70 12.12 -9.70
N SER A 748 -6.46 13.14 -10.53
CA SER A 748 -6.05 13.05 -11.93
C SER A 748 -7.10 12.47 -12.90
N SER A 749 -8.29 12.13 -12.45
CA SER A 749 -9.43 11.89 -13.35
C SER A 749 -9.79 13.19 -14.07
N TYR A 750 -10.30 13.10 -15.29
CA TYR A 750 -10.77 14.28 -16.00
C TYR A 750 -12.23 14.10 -16.46
N PHE A 751 -12.91 15.24 -16.60
CA PHE A 751 -14.27 15.33 -17.09
C PHE A 751 -14.51 16.64 -17.85
N THR A 752 -15.59 16.71 -18.61
CA THR A 752 -15.96 17.90 -19.37
C THR A 752 -17.20 18.58 -18.82
N VAL A 753 -17.10 19.87 -18.56
CA VAL A 753 -18.25 20.76 -18.34
C VAL A 753 -18.65 21.34 -19.68
N PHE A 754 -19.88 21.09 -20.13
CA PHE A 754 -20.39 21.57 -21.42
C PHE A 754 -21.58 22.52 -21.25
N ASP A 755 -22.05 23.12 -22.34
CA ASP A 755 -23.08 24.17 -22.36
C ASP A 755 -22.73 25.37 -21.49
N LEU A 756 -21.45 25.74 -21.45
CA LEU A 756 -21.00 26.93 -20.74
C LEU A 756 -21.68 28.20 -21.32
N PRO A 757 -21.91 29.21 -20.49
CA PRO A 757 -22.51 30.48 -20.93
C PRO A 757 -21.76 31.12 -22.12
N SER A 758 -22.46 31.88 -22.95
CA SER A 758 -21.88 32.52 -24.13
C SER A 758 -20.76 33.54 -23.81
N GLN A 759 -20.61 33.91 -22.56
CA GLN A 759 -19.54 34.77 -22.04
C GLN A 759 -18.26 33.99 -21.70
N ALA A 760 -18.34 32.64 -21.65
CA ALA A 760 -17.18 31.80 -21.43
C ALA A 760 -16.24 31.79 -22.65
N LEU A 761 -15.00 31.41 -22.44
CA LEU A 761 -13.98 31.34 -23.49
C LEU A 761 -14.31 30.31 -24.58
N ALA A 762 -15.04 29.26 -24.21
CA ALA A 762 -15.52 28.22 -25.11
C ALA A 762 -16.85 27.66 -24.59
N SER A 763 -17.56 26.90 -25.42
CA SER A 763 -18.83 26.25 -25.05
C SER A 763 -18.65 25.05 -24.09
N SER A 764 -17.43 24.55 -23.95
CA SER A 764 -17.07 23.47 -23.02
C SER A 764 -15.66 23.67 -22.49
N ALA A 765 -15.41 23.14 -21.31
CA ALA A 765 -14.10 23.10 -20.67
C ALA A 765 -13.83 21.70 -20.13
N ARG A 766 -12.71 21.10 -20.50
CA ARG A 766 -12.20 19.84 -19.92
C ARG A 766 -11.30 20.18 -18.74
N VAL A 767 -11.59 19.57 -17.60
CA VAL A 767 -10.89 19.80 -16.34
C VAL A 767 -10.36 18.51 -15.76
N THR A 768 -9.22 18.61 -15.09
CA THR A 768 -8.59 17.52 -14.34
C THR A 768 -8.84 17.70 -12.85
N VAL A 769 -9.20 16.66 -12.14
CA VAL A 769 -9.42 16.65 -10.69
C VAL A 769 -8.07 16.67 -9.97
N GLU A 770 -7.83 17.72 -9.20
CA GLU A 770 -6.66 17.82 -8.31
C GLU A 770 -6.97 17.31 -6.90
N GLY A 771 -8.21 17.44 -6.50
CA GLY A 771 -8.75 17.00 -5.24
C GLY A 771 -10.22 17.36 -5.12
N TYR A 772 -10.82 17.01 -4.00
CA TYR A 772 -12.22 17.36 -3.73
C TYR A 772 -12.51 17.45 -2.24
N THR A 773 -13.60 18.17 -1.96
CA THR A 773 -14.27 18.13 -0.67
C THR A 773 -15.66 17.55 -0.89
N GLU A 774 -16.06 16.63 -0.05
CA GLU A 774 -17.29 15.86 -0.18
C GLU A 774 -18.09 15.96 1.11
N THR A 775 -19.39 16.18 1.01
CA THR A 775 -20.31 16.22 2.15
C THR A 775 -21.49 15.32 1.84
N ILE A 776 -21.61 14.23 2.62
CA ILE A 776 -22.66 13.23 2.47
C ILE A 776 -23.68 13.41 3.60
N LYS A 777 -24.94 13.72 3.26
CA LYS A 777 -26.06 13.82 4.20
C LYS A 777 -27.17 12.86 3.79
N GLU A 778 -28.22 12.84 4.57
CA GLU A 778 -29.34 11.91 4.33
C GLU A 778 -29.93 12.02 2.92
N GLN A 779 -30.06 13.24 2.37
CA GLN A 779 -30.70 13.50 1.08
C GLN A 779 -29.83 14.32 0.10
N SER A 780 -28.60 14.62 0.43
CA SER A 780 -27.67 15.35 -0.43
C SER A 780 -26.28 14.72 -0.43
N HIS A 781 -25.62 14.84 -1.57
CA HIS A 781 -24.23 14.43 -1.73
C HIS A 781 -23.48 15.48 -2.54
N GLU A 782 -23.03 16.51 -1.86
CA GLU A 782 -22.29 17.62 -2.44
C GLU A 782 -20.82 17.22 -2.61
N ILE A 783 -20.30 17.37 -3.83
CA ILE A 783 -18.88 17.19 -4.14
C ILE A 783 -18.38 18.47 -4.79
N GLN A 784 -17.44 19.13 -4.16
CA GLN A 784 -16.73 20.26 -4.73
C GLN A 784 -15.39 19.80 -5.26
N PHE A 785 -15.29 19.59 -6.56
CA PHE A 785 -14.04 19.25 -7.21
C PHE A 785 -13.14 20.48 -7.29
N ARG A 786 -11.89 20.31 -6.89
CA ARG A 786 -10.81 21.24 -7.17
C ARG A 786 -10.15 20.82 -8.47
N THR A 787 -10.08 21.71 -9.43
CA THR A 787 -9.73 21.35 -10.81
C THR A 787 -8.65 22.25 -11.41
N SER A 788 -8.02 21.74 -12.45
CA SER A 788 -7.12 22.46 -13.34
C SER A 788 -7.53 22.23 -14.79
N THR A 789 -7.07 23.10 -15.70
CA THR A 789 -7.40 22.98 -17.13
C THR A 789 -6.64 21.81 -17.75
N SER A 790 -7.35 20.83 -18.30
CA SER A 790 -6.79 19.64 -18.95
C SER A 790 -6.39 19.85 -20.43
N ALA A 791 -6.91 20.84 -21.09
CA ALA A 791 -6.87 20.97 -22.56
C ALA A 791 -5.50 21.36 -23.16
N ARG A 792 -4.53 21.80 -22.37
CA ARG A 792 -3.22 22.30 -22.85
C ARG A 792 -2.02 21.49 -22.44
N ASP A 793 -2.22 20.35 -21.85
CA ASP A 793 -1.19 19.68 -21.07
C ASP A 793 -0.61 18.48 -21.75
N SER A 794 -1.14 18.11 -22.92
CA SER A 794 -0.69 16.91 -23.62
C SER A 794 0.75 17.08 -24.13
N VAL A 795 1.57 16.14 -23.75
CA VAL A 795 2.95 16.01 -24.20
C VAL A 795 2.98 15.30 -25.55
N TRP A 796 3.77 15.81 -26.46
CA TRP A 796 3.95 15.17 -27.77
C TRP A 796 4.63 13.80 -27.64
N ILE A 797 4.03 12.80 -28.26
CA ILE A 797 4.55 11.42 -28.28
C ILE A 797 4.82 11.01 -29.71
N LEU A 798 6.07 10.65 -30.01
CA LEU A 798 6.48 10.23 -31.34
C LEU A 798 5.74 8.96 -31.78
N GLY A 799 5.03 9.05 -32.90
CA GLY A 799 4.29 7.91 -33.47
C GLY A 799 2.92 7.63 -32.87
N ASP A 800 2.49 8.42 -31.88
CA ASP A 800 1.14 8.33 -31.34
C ASP A 800 0.11 8.96 -32.27
N THR A 801 -1.08 8.35 -32.37
CA THR A 801 -2.15 8.82 -33.29
C THR A 801 -2.92 10.01 -32.74
N VAL A 802 -2.96 10.18 -31.41
CA VAL A 802 -3.66 11.27 -30.72
C VAL A 802 -2.67 12.37 -30.34
N TYR A 803 -1.55 11.98 -29.74
CA TYR A 803 -0.56 12.89 -29.18
C TYR A 803 0.68 13.10 -30.07
N GLY A 804 0.69 12.57 -31.28
CA GLY A 804 1.80 12.69 -32.23
C GLY A 804 1.83 13.98 -33.07
N VAL A 805 0.89 14.91 -32.90
CA VAL A 805 0.80 16.14 -33.68
C VAL A 805 1.28 17.34 -32.88
N LEU A 806 2.43 17.92 -33.26
CA LEU A 806 2.99 19.11 -32.63
C LEU A 806 2.24 20.39 -33.03
N GLY A 807 2.08 21.27 -32.06
CA GLY A 807 1.70 22.67 -32.30
C GLY A 807 0.22 23.00 -32.32
N SER A 808 -0.65 21.97 -32.13
CA SER A 808 -2.10 22.15 -32.03
C SER A 808 -2.64 21.73 -30.68
N THR A 809 -2.35 20.48 -30.29
CA THR A 809 -2.87 19.85 -29.06
C THR A 809 -1.77 19.35 -28.14
N THR A 810 -0.53 19.30 -28.63
CA THR A 810 0.61 18.75 -27.87
C THR A 810 1.82 19.70 -27.92
N ARG A 811 2.65 19.63 -26.86
CA ARG A 811 3.88 20.39 -26.71
C ARG A 811 5.07 19.46 -26.56
N LEU A 812 6.22 19.89 -26.95
CA LEU A 812 7.47 19.23 -26.58
C LEU A 812 7.72 19.46 -25.10
N ALA A 813 7.78 18.38 -24.37
CA ALA A 813 8.20 18.37 -22.98
C ALA A 813 9.36 17.39 -22.85
N TYR A 814 10.42 17.80 -22.19
CA TYR A 814 11.63 17.04 -21.88
C TYR A 814 12.49 16.68 -23.07
#